data_d26def5d0de57054432fafbee078903b
#
_entry.id   d26def5d0de57054432fafbee078903b
#
_cell.length_a   1.000
_cell.length_b   1.000
_cell.length_c   1.000
_cell.angle_alpha   90.00
_cell.angle_beta   90.00
_cell.angle_gamma   90.00
#
_symmetry.space_group_name_H-M   'P 1'
#
loop_
_entity.id
_entity.type
_entity.pdbx_description
1 polymer ?
#
loop_
_entity_poly.entity_id
_entity_poly.type
_entity_poly.pdbx_seq_one_letter_code
_entity_poly.pdbx_strand_id
1 'polypeptide(L)'
;KQKTAYEISLGLVGSEMCIRDRILMDQIRNEALEFLGIAEDATYGDMQEYYPKALLSYIDKGIELDILNPELKTFDLKKIGQAIDHTRDNQFTYLGLQTLYDRYFIHSDDTRYELPQVFFMRVAMGLAMEEENREERAIEFYNLISSFDYMSSTPTLFNSGTVRPQLSSCYLSTVPDDLKGIFTAYQDMALLSKWAGGLGYDWTPVRSLGSYIKGTNGKSQGVVPFLKVANDTAVAVNQGGKRKGAMCSYLETWHMDIEEFLELRKNTGDDRRRTHDMNTANWVPDLFMKRVQNDEKWSLFSPGEAPDLHDLIGKEFEERYAEYEEMGEKGELRQFKKIKAKELWRKMLTMLFETGHPWITFKDSCNLRSPQQHEGIIHSSNLCTEITLNTKASEEIAVCNLGSVNLKQHMKDGKLDEEKVKQTVTTAIRMLDNVININYYSVETSENSNMKHRPIGLGLMGFQDTLYMQNISYNSQEAVDFADRSMELISYYAINASSDLAKERGTYKTYEGSLWSQGIFPKDSIKILKENRGEDYINVDETETLDWEELREKVRKQGMRNSNVMAIAPTATISNITGVTQSIEPTYQNLYVKSNLSGEFTIINPHLVEKLKELELWDDVMINDLKYYEGSLAQIGRIPDEVKNLFMTAFEVEPRYIVESASRRQKWIDQAQSLNLYIANASGKKLDVTYRMAWLLGLKTTYYLRSLAATTTEKSTVKQGALNAVSASTETTNSQELGEPAPVPDACSIDDPDCEACQ
;
A
#
# COMPACT_ATOMS: atom_id res chain seq x y z
N LYS A 1 -30.21 -19.75 11.16
CA LYS A 1 -30.23 -19.14 9.81
C LYS A 1 -28.81 -18.81 9.28
N GLN A 2 -27.88 -18.31 10.11
CA GLN A 2 -26.50 -18.02 9.68
C GLN A 2 -25.69 -19.30 9.39
N LYS A 3 -25.88 -20.37 10.19
CA LYS A 3 -25.18 -21.65 10.01
C LYS A 3 -25.57 -22.35 8.70
N THR A 4 -26.84 -22.26 8.32
CA THR A 4 -27.37 -22.83 7.07
C THR A 4 -26.87 -22.08 5.81
N ALA A 5 -26.73 -20.75 5.90
CA ALA A 5 -26.19 -19.93 4.82
C ALA A 5 -24.69 -20.21 4.57
N TYR A 6 -23.94 -20.54 5.63
CA TYR A 6 -22.52 -20.90 5.57
C TYR A 6 -22.29 -22.30 4.93
N GLU A 7 -23.13 -23.27 5.30
CA GLU A 7 -23.07 -24.64 4.74
C GLU A 7 -23.49 -24.68 3.26
N ILE A 8 -24.47 -23.88 2.87
CA ILE A 8 -24.95 -23.75 1.50
C ILE A 8 -23.89 -23.07 0.61
N SER A 9 -23.14 -22.06 1.13
CA SER A 9 -22.15 -21.31 0.33
C SER A 9 -20.93 -22.11 -0.10
N LEU A 10 -20.63 -23.20 0.55
CA LEU A 10 -19.46 -24.05 0.23
C LEU A 10 -19.80 -25.25 -0.65
N GLY A 11 -21.05 -25.72 -0.63
CA GLY A 11 -21.51 -26.85 -1.48
C GLY A 11 -21.77 -26.50 -2.94
N LEU A 12 -21.99 -25.23 -3.26
CA LEU A 12 -22.46 -24.76 -4.58
C LEU A 12 -21.59 -23.63 -5.15
N VAL A 13 -20.27 -23.69 -4.92
CA VAL A 13 -19.29 -22.74 -5.47
C VAL A 13 -19.37 -22.74 -7.00
N GLY A 14 -19.97 -21.71 -7.54
CA GLY A 14 -20.20 -21.45 -8.97
C GLY A 14 -21.60 -20.93 -9.28
N SER A 15 -22.67 -21.59 -8.81
CA SER A 15 -24.04 -21.12 -9.06
C SER A 15 -24.62 -20.26 -7.95
N GLU A 16 -24.22 -20.46 -6.69
CA GLU A 16 -24.78 -19.71 -5.56
C GLU A 16 -24.04 -18.40 -5.23
N MET A 17 -22.77 -18.28 -5.54
CA MET A 17 -22.12 -16.97 -5.53
C MET A 17 -22.86 -16.02 -6.49
N CYS A 18 -23.15 -16.48 -7.71
CA CYS A 18 -23.95 -15.71 -8.66
C CYS A 18 -25.37 -15.36 -8.17
N ILE A 19 -26.00 -16.18 -7.32
CA ILE A 19 -27.33 -15.88 -6.76
C ILE A 19 -27.26 -14.75 -5.74
N ARG A 20 -26.28 -14.76 -4.84
CA ARG A 20 -26.09 -13.69 -3.85
C ARG A 20 -25.76 -12.34 -4.49
N ASP A 21 -24.89 -12.35 -5.49
CA ASP A 21 -24.51 -11.17 -6.28
C ASP A 21 -25.75 -10.54 -6.91
N ARG A 22 -26.61 -11.36 -7.51
CA ARG A 22 -27.88 -10.93 -8.16
C ARG A 22 -28.87 -10.39 -7.17
N ILE A 23 -29.07 -11.06 -6.02
CA ILE A 23 -30.00 -10.58 -4.97
C ILE A 23 -29.58 -9.21 -4.44
N LEU A 24 -28.27 -9.02 -4.15
CA LEU A 24 -27.76 -7.73 -3.69
C LEU A 24 -27.90 -6.66 -4.79
N MET A 25 -27.62 -7.02 -6.05
CA MET A 25 -27.79 -6.10 -7.18
C MET A 25 -29.25 -5.70 -7.37
N ASP A 26 -30.20 -6.63 -7.20
CA ASP A 26 -31.63 -6.34 -7.27
C ASP A 26 -32.06 -5.40 -6.13
N GLN A 27 -31.55 -5.63 -4.91
CA GLN A 27 -31.80 -4.74 -3.78
C GLN A 27 -31.29 -3.33 -4.06
N ILE A 28 -30.06 -3.18 -4.56
CA ILE A 28 -29.46 -1.87 -4.88
C ILE A 28 -30.25 -1.16 -5.96
N ARG A 29 -30.69 -1.89 -7.01
CA ARG A 29 -31.50 -1.31 -8.09
C ARG A 29 -32.81 -0.76 -7.56
N ASN A 30 -33.55 -1.55 -6.82
CA ASN A 30 -34.85 -1.15 -6.31
C ASN A 30 -34.71 0.00 -5.32
N GLU A 31 -33.79 -0.04 -4.36
CA GLU A 31 -33.53 1.04 -3.41
C GLU A 31 -33.19 2.36 -4.12
N ALA A 32 -32.27 2.33 -5.10
CA ALA A 32 -31.84 3.53 -5.79
C ALA A 32 -32.92 4.09 -6.72
N LEU A 33 -33.60 3.24 -7.52
CA LEU A 33 -34.60 3.68 -8.48
C LEU A 33 -35.89 4.18 -7.81
N GLU A 34 -36.28 3.57 -6.70
CA GLU A 34 -37.42 4.06 -5.86
C GLU A 34 -37.08 5.44 -5.30
N PHE A 35 -35.92 5.63 -4.67
CA PHE A 35 -35.50 6.93 -4.14
C PHE A 35 -35.45 8.03 -5.20
N LEU A 36 -35.00 7.67 -6.42
CA LEU A 36 -34.93 8.59 -7.56
C LEU A 36 -36.28 8.83 -8.25
N GLY A 37 -37.34 8.13 -7.85
CA GLY A 37 -38.70 8.26 -8.40
C GLY A 37 -38.82 7.73 -9.83
N ILE A 38 -38.04 6.70 -10.21
CA ILE A 38 -38.00 6.14 -11.57
C ILE A 38 -38.82 4.86 -11.69
N ALA A 39 -38.61 3.90 -10.78
CA ALA A 39 -39.31 2.63 -10.75
C ALA A 39 -39.29 2.02 -9.35
N GLU A 40 -40.31 1.25 -8.97
CA GLU A 40 -40.43 0.53 -7.70
C GLU A 40 -39.95 -0.93 -7.84
N ASP A 41 -39.94 -1.48 -9.06
CA ASP A 41 -39.56 -2.88 -9.34
C ASP A 41 -38.89 -2.96 -10.72
N ALA A 42 -37.58 -3.08 -10.75
CA ALA A 42 -36.77 -3.07 -11.97
C ALA A 42 -35.96 -4.35 -12.11
N THR A 43 -36.07 -4.99 -13.26
CA THR A 43 -35.27 -6.16 -13.61
C THR A 43 -33.94 -5.77 -14.28
N TYR A 44 -33.01 -6.70 -14.38
CA TYR A 44 -31.76 -6.48 -15.12
C TYR A 44 -32.00 -6.02 -16.57
N GLY A 45 -33.04 -6.56 -17.25
CA GLY A 45 -33.36 -6.20 -18.64
C GLY A 45 -33.80 -4.74 -18.80
N ASP A 46 -34.37 -4.13 -17.78
CA ASP A 46 -34.87 -2.75 -17.82
C ASP A 46 -33.72 -1.73 -17.67
N MET A 47 -32.56 -2.14 -17.19
CA MET A 47 -31.46 -1.25 -16.84
C MET A 47 -30.85 -0.52 -18.03
N GLN A 48 -30.95 -1.07 -19.24
CA GLN A 48 -30.52 -0.38 -20.47
C GLN A 48 -31.28 0.94 -20.64
N GLU A 49 -32.58 0.94 -20.33
CA GLU A 49 -33.43 2.13 -20.39
C GLU A 49 -33.31 3.02 -19.13
N TYR A 50 -33.14 2.39 -17.96
CA TYR A 50 -33.19 3.13 -16.69
C TYR A 50 -31.87 3.80 -16.33
N TYR A 51 -30.70 3.29 -16.68
CA TYR A 51 -29.41 3.93 -16.36
C TYR A 51 -29.30 5.37 -16.88
N PRO A 52 -29.66 5.70 -18.14
CA PRO A 52 -29.65 7.09 -18.60
C PRO A 52 -30.60 8.01 -17.80
N LYS A 53 -31.79 7.51 -17.42
CA LYS A 53 -32.75 8.27 -16.61
C LYS A 53 -32.25 8.42 -15.17
N ALA A 54 -31.68 7.35 -14.61
CA ALA A 54 -31.12 7.35 -13.26
C ALA A 54 -29.98 8.35 -13.13
N LEU A 55 -29.09 8.46 -14.10
CA LEU A 55 -28.01 9.46 -14.07
C LEU A 55 -28.55 10.88 -13.99
N LEU A 56 -29.59 11.22 -14.75
CA LEU A 56 -30.21 12.55 -14.72
C LEU A 56 -30.81 12.87 -13.36
N SER A 57 -31.69 11.98 -12.86
CA SER A 57 -32.35 12.15 -11.58
C SER A 57 -31.36 12.14 -10.41
N TYR A 58 -30.30 11.31 -10.49
CA TYR A 58 -29.23 11.22 -9.51
C TYR A 58 -28.46 12.55 -9.38
N ILE A 59 -28.06 13.14 -10.52
CA ILE A 59 -27.36 14.42 -10.52
C ILE A 59 -28.24 15.53 -9.95
N ASP A 60 -29.52 15.60 -10.37
CA ASP A 60 -30.47 16.59 -9.85
C ASP A 60 -30.66 16.44 -8.35
N LYS A 61 -30.87 15.22 -7.88
CA LYS A 61 -31.11 14.95 -6.45
C LYS A 61 -29.85 15.20 -5.61
N GLY A 62 -28.69 14.79 -6.11
CA GLY A 62 -27.40 15.01 -5.42
C GLY A 62 -27.03 16.48 -5.29
N ILE A 63 -27.41 17.33 -6.26
CA ILE A 63 -27.25 18.79 -6.19
C ILE A 63 -28.27 19.39 -5.19
N GLU A 64 -29.53 18.94 -5.21
CA GLU A 64 -30.56 19.36 -4.24
C GLU A 64 -30.09 19.08 -2.79
N LEU A 65 -29.41 17.96 -2.58
CA LEU A 65 -28.88 17.55 -1.26
C LEU A 65 -27.52 18.20 -0.90
N ASP A 66 -27.00 19.11 -1.71
CA ASP A 66 -25.69 19.76 -1.52
C ASP A 66 -24.49 18.74 -1.42
N ILE A 67 -24.59 17.64 -2.14
CA ILE A 67 -23.58 16.58 -2.19
C ILE A 67 -22.80 16.62 -3.50
N LEU A 68 -23.49 16.76 -4.64
CA LEU A 68 -22.86 16.76 -5.95
C LEU A 68 -22.54 18.16 -6.47
N ASN A 69 -21.44 18.26 -7.21
CA ASN A 69 -21.03 19.53 -7.83
C ASN A 69 -22.04 19.93 -8.91
N PRO A 70 -22.61 21.16 -8.85
CA PRO A 70 -23.56 21.66 -9.84
C PRO A 70 -23.02 21.68 -11.28
N GLU A 71 -21.71 21.74 -11.48
CA GLU A 71 -21.08 21.69 -12.81
C GLU A 71 -21.35 20.37 -13.55
N LEU A 72 -21.65 19.28 -12.85
CA LEU A 72 -22.04 18.02 -13.49
C LEU A 72 -23.26 18.17 -14.40
N LYS A 73 -24.16 19.10 -14.11
CA LYS A 73 -25.32 19.44 -14.95
C LYS A 73 -24.97 20.09 -16.28
N THR A 74 -23.76 20.63 -16.41
CA THR A 74 -23.34 21.33 -17.63
C THR A 74 -22.79 20.39 -18.71
N PHE A 75 -22.62 19.11 -18.40
CA PHE A 75 -22.33 18.07 -19.40
C PHE A 75 -23.54 17.75 -20.29
N ASP A 76 -23.32 17.25 -21.49
CA ASP A 76 -24.37 16.61 -22.28
C ASP A 76 -24.77 15.27 -21.62
N LEU A 77 -25.65 15.36 -20.61
CA LEU A 77 -26.08 14.22 -19.80
C LEU A 77 -26.81 13.15 -20.64
N LYS A 78 -27.39 13.53 -21.77
CA LYS A 78 -28.01 12.56 -22.67
C LYS A 78 -26.94 11.70 -23.34
N LYS A 79 -25.89 12.32 -23.89
CA LYS A 79 -24.74 11.63 -24.49
C LYS A 79 -24.04 10.73 -23.46
N ILE A 80 -23.75 11.29 -22.27
CA ILE A 80 -23.12 10.57 -21.15
C ILE A 80 -23.97 9.36 -20.72
N GLY A 81 -25.28 9.56 -20.50
CA GLY A 81 -26.18 8.48 -20.08
C GLY A 81 -26.28 7.35 -21.09
N GLN A 82 -26.27 7.66 -22.41
CA GLN A 82 -26.27 6.65 -23.48
C GLN A 82 -24.98 5.83 -23.57
N ALA A 83 -23.88 6.34 -23.02
CA ALA A 83 -22.58 5.64 -22.97
C ALA A 83 -22.47 4.65 -21.80
N ILE A 84 -23.44 4.64 -20.89
CA ILE A 84 -23.44 3.70 -19.76
C ILE A 84 -23.76 2.30 -20.26
N ASP A 85 -22.88 1.35 -19.92
CA ASP A 85 -23.04 -0.05 -20.24
C ASP A 85 -23.52 -0.84 -19.02
N HIS A 86 -24.82 -1.13 -18.96
CA HIS A 86 -25.47 -1.87 -17.89
C HIS A 86 -24.95 -3.31 -17.75
N THR A 87 -24.38 -3.90 -18.83
CA THR A 87 -23.90 -5.28 -18.80
C THR A 87 -22.70 -5.47 -17.88
N ARG A 88 -21.98 -4.37 -17.57
CA ARG A 88 -20.86 -4.35 -16.63
C ARG A 88 -21.27 -4.62 -15.19
N ASP A 89 -22.54 -4.56 -14.86
CA ASP A 89 -23.06 -4.97 -13.54
C ASP A 89 -22.82 -6.47 -13.27
N ASN A 90 -22.67 -7.29 -14.32
CA ASN A 90 -22.42 -8.72 -14.19
C ASN A 90 -20.96 -9.08 -13.79
N GLN A 91 -20.05 -8.11 -13.75
CA GLN A 91 -18.64 -8.33 -13.39
C GLN A 91 -18.42 -8.40 -11.88
N PHE A 92 -19.37 -7.86 -11.09
CA PHE A 92 -19.19 -7.77 -9.64
C PHE A 92 -19.31 -9.14 -8.99
N THR A 93 -18.38 -9.40 -8.07
CA THR A 93 -18.53 -10.41 -7.03
C THR A 93 -19.34 -9.84 -5.87
N TYR A 94 -19.94 -10.70 -5.04
CA TYR A 94 -20.68 -10.27 -3.85
C TYR A 94 -19.85 -9.35 -2.94
N LEU A 95 -18.59 -9.72 -2.67
CA LEU A 95 -17.68 -8.91 -1.86
C LEU A 95 -17.43 -7.53 -2.50
N GLY A 96 -17.24 -7.47 -3.82
CA GLY A 96 -17.00 -6.22 -4.54
C GLY A 96 -18.21 -5.30 -4.46
N LEU A 97 -19.38 -5.84 -4.76
CA LEU A 97 -20.63 -5.09 -4.74
C LEU A 97 -21.01 -4.64 -3.32
N GLN A 98 -20.88 -5.51 -2.31
CA GLN A 98 -21.10 -5.18 -0.91
C GLN A 98 -20.13 -4.09 -0.42
N THR A 99 -18.87 -4.16 -0.89
CA THR A 99 -17.87 -3.12 -0.57
C THR A 99 -18.27 -1.75 -1.12
N LEU A 100 -18.80 -1.70 -2.35
CA LEU A 100 -19.33 -0.46 -2.94
C LEU A 100 -20.54 0.06 -2.18
N TYR A 101 -21.50 -0.80 -1.91
CA TYR A 101 -22.74 -0.46 -1.19
C TYR A 101 -22.47 0.11 0.19
N ASP A 102 -21.62 -0.55 0.99
CA ASP A 102 -21.38 -0.13 2.38
C ASP A 102 -20.50 1.10 2.51
N ARG A 103 -19.61 1.35 1.52
CA ARG A 103 -18.55 2.34 1.70
C ARG A 103 -18.51 3.46 0.66
N TYR A 104 -18.91 3.17 -0.58
CA TYR A 104 -18.62 4.07 -1.69
C TYR A 104 -19.84 4.79 -2.23
N PHE A 105 -20.97 4.10 -2.33
CA PHE A 105 -22.17 4.71 -2.89
C PHE A 105 -22.64 5.90 -2.09
N ILE A 106 -23.00 6.96 -2.78
CA ILE A 106 -23.59 8.15 -2.17
C ILE A 106 -24.97 7.78 -1.62
N HIS A 107 -25.25 8.27 -0.42
CA HIS A 107 -26.49 7.98 0.29
C HIS A 107 -27.06 9.26 0.94
N SER A 108 -28.36 9.26 1.16
CA SER A 108 -29.06 10.22 2.01
C SER A 108 -29.59 9.44 3.19
N ASP A 109 -29.24 9.85 4.42
CA ASP A 109 -29.45 9.06 5.62
C ASP A 109 -28.95 7.61 5.41
N ASP A 110 -29.81 6.61 5.52
CA ASP A 110 -29.46 5.19 5.33
C ASP A 110 -29.74 4.65 3.92
N THR A 111 -30.32 5.46 2.99
CA THR A 111 -30.71 5.04 1.64
C THR A 111 -29.62 5.35 0.62
N ARG A 112 -29.09 4.31 -0.05
CA ARG A 112 -28.15 4.45 -1.16
C ARG A 112 -28.92 4.68 -2.44
N TYR A 113 -28.69 5.85 -3.06
CA TYR A 113 -29.39 6.20 -4.30
C TYR A 113 -28.45 6.27 -5.52
N GLU A 114 -27.24 5.75 -5.37
CA GLU A 114 -26.23 5.63 -6.43
C GLU A 114 -26.14 4.19 -6.95
N LEU A 115 -26.40 4.02 -8.25
CA LEU A 115 -26.24 2.74 -8.95
C LEU A 115 -24.78 2.49 -9.35
N PRO A 116 -24.31 1.23 -9.51
CA PRO A 116 -22.90 0.94 -9.79
C PRO A 116 -22.32 1.67 -11.00
N GLN A 117 -23.04 1.68 -12.14
CA GLN A 117 -22.52 2.34 -13.34
C GLN A 117 -22.68 3.87 -13.27
N VAL A 118 -23.64 4.39 -12.52
CA VAL A 118 -23.77 5.83 -12.21
C VAL A 118 -22.58 6.28 -11.32
N PHE A 119 -22.19 5.47 -10.35
CA PHE A 119 -21.00 5.71 -9.52
C PHE A 119 -19.74 5.88 -10.36
N PHE A 120 -19.43 4.93 -11.26
CA PHE A 120 -18.26 5.05 -12.12
C PHE A 120 -18.36 6.24 -13.08
N MET A 121 -19.55 6.52 -13.60
CA MET A 121 -19.75 7.67 -14.49
C MET A 121 -19.58 8.99 -13.72
N ARG A 122 -20.09 9.11 -12.48
CA ARG A 122 -19.84 10.29 -11.63
C ARG A 122 -18.36 10.52 -11.40
N VAL A 123 -17.63 9.48 -11.05
CA VAL A 123 -16.17 9.57 -10.85
C VAL A 123 -15.48 10.06 -12.12
N ALA A 124 -15.82 9.49 -13.26
CA ALA A 124 -15.27 9.85 -14.57
C ALA A 124 -15.60 11.29 -14.97
N MET A 125 -16.86 11.72 -14.80
CA MET A 125 -17.28 13.10 -15.06
C MET A 125 -16.53 14.09 -14.18
N GLY A 126 -16.40 13.79 -12.87
CA GLY A 126 -15.65 14.62 -11.93
C GLY A 126 -14.19 14.79 -12.34
N LEU A 127 -13.53 13.72 -12.80
CA LEU A 127 -12.14 13.77 -13.28
C LEU A 127 -11.98 14.49 -14.64
N ALA A 128 -13.05 14.60 -15.43
CA ALA A 128 -13.04 15.23 -16.75
C ALA A 128 -13.49 16.69 -16.76
N MET A 129 -13.82 17.28 -15.60
CA MET A 129 -14.41 18.64 -15.51
C MET A 129 -13.61 19.71 -16.24
N GLU A 130 -12.29 19.66 -16.17
CA GLU A 130 -11.37 20.65 -16.77
C GLU A 130 -10.85 20.27 -18.17
N GLU A 131 -11.32 19.15 -18.73
CA GLU A 131 -10.92 18.73 -20.08
C GLU A 131 -11.66 19.52 -21.15
N GLU A 132 -10.98 19.86 -22.27
CA GLU A 132 -11.60 20.57 -23.39
C GLU A 132 -12.75 19.77 -24.01
N ASN A 133 -12.54 18.45 -24.23
CA ASN A 133 -13.55 17.51 -24.76
C ASN A 133 -14.06 16.65 -23.62
N ARG A 134 -14.67 17.28 -22.62
CA ARG A 134 -14.96 16.64 -21.31
C ARG A 134 -15.95 15.48 -21.42
N GLU A 135 -16.90 15.49 -22.36
CA GLU A 135 -17.85 14.39 -22.57
C GLU A 135 -17.11 13.14 -23.09
N GLU A 136 -16.29 13.28 -24.10
CA GLU A 136 -15.48 12.20 -24.66
C GLU A 136 -14.49 11.66 -23.59
N ARG A 137 -13.87 12.54 -22.85
CA ARG A 137 -12.96 12.16 -21.76
C ARG A 137 -13.68 11.47 -20.61
N ALA A 138 -14.85 11.95 -20.22
CA ALA A 138 -15.66 11.28 -19.20
C ALA A 138 -16.06 9.87 -19.64
N ILE A 139 -16.44 9.68 -20.90
CA ILE A 139 -16.76 8.35 -21.46
C ILE A 139 -15.51 7.45 -21.49
N GLU A 140 -14.36 7.99 -21.89
CA GLU A 140 -13.08 7.25 -21.88
C GLU A 140 -12.71 6.79 -20.47
N PHE A 141 -12.76 7.71 -19.50
CA PHE A 141 -12.46 7.41 -18.09
C PHE A 141 -13.46 6.41 -17.50
N TYR A 142 -14.75 6.58 -17.77
CA TYR A 142 -15.79 5.63 -17.40
C TYR A 142 -15.49 4.24 -17.94
N ASN A 143 -15.17 4.13 -19.22
CA ASN A 143 -14.85 2.84 -19.83
C ASN A 143 -13.70 2.16 -19.13
N LEU A 144 -12.64 2.90 -18.78
CA LEU A 144 -11.46 2.37 -18.12
C LEU A 144 -11.74 1.83 -16.71
N ILE A 145 -12.47 2.61 -15.90
CA ILE A 145 -12.73 2.20 -14.50
C ILE A 145 -13.87 1.17 -14.40
N SER A 146 -14.90 1.27 -15.22
CA SER A 146 -16.05 0.36 -15.16
C SER A 146 -15.82 -0.99 -15.82
N SER A 147 -14.79 -1.14 -16.69
CA SER A 147 -14.30 -2.44 -17.18
C SER A 147 -13.34 -3.12 -16.20
N PHE A 148 -12.98 -2.47 -15.10
CA PHE A 148 -12.00 -2.93 -14.15
C PHE A 148 -10.56 -3.03 -14.70
N ASP A 149 -10.24 -2.37 -15.80
CA ASP A 149 -8.89 -2.33 -16.34
C ASP A 149 -7.94 -1.52 -15.43
N TYR A 150 -8.49 -0.50 -14.78
CA TYR A 150 -7.79 0.37 -13.83
C TYR A 150 -8.73 0.80 -12.71
N MET A 151 -8.18 1.11 -11.54
CA MET A 151 -8.96 1.66 -10.44
C MET A 151 -8.18 2.79 -9.74
N SER A 152 -8.85 3.92 -9.56
CA SER A 152 -8.34 5.03 -8.77
C SER A 152 -8.32 4.70 -7.27
N SER A 153 -7.56 5.48 -6.50
CA SER A 153 -7.53 5.35 -5.03
C SER A 153 -8.89 5.66 -4.39
N THR A 154 -9.09 5.13 -3.20
CA THR A 154 -10.34 5.28 -2.45
C THR A 154 -10.85 6.72 -2.33
N PRO A 155 -10.04 7.76 -1.98
CA PRO A 155 -10.55 9.13 -1.90
C PRO A 155 -11.09 9.66 -3.24
N THR A 156 -10.42 9.32 -4.34
CA THR A 156 -10.88 9.69 -5.69
C THR A 156 -12.24 9.08 -5.99
N LEU A 157 -12.42 7.78 -5.69
CA LEU A 157 -13.69 7.09 -5.89
C LEU A 157 -14.81 7.67 -5.02
N PHE A 158 -14.51 8.05 -3.77
CA PHE A 158 -15.50 8.64 -2.87
C PHE A 158 -15.96 10.04 -3.33
N ASN A 159 -15.02 10.91 -3.67
CA ASN A 159 -15.27 12.35 -3.66
C ASN A 159 -15.24 12.99 -5.06
N SER A 160 -14.86 12.26 -6.12
CA SER A 160 -14.88 12.83 -7.49
C SER A 160 -16.31 13.18 -7.89
N GLY A 161 -16.51 14.38 -8.42
CA GLY A 161 -17.82 14.91 -8.79
C GLY A 161 -18.68 15.43 -7.62
N THR A 162 -18.16 15.47 -6.39
CA THR A 162 -18.85 16.07 -5.24
C THR A 162 -18.50 17.56 -5.09
N VAL A 163 -19.24 18.28 -4.22
CA VAL A 163 -18.97 19.70 -3.90
C VAL A 163 -17.64 19.94 -3.21
N ARG A 164 -17.02 18.91 -2.64
CA ARG A 164 -15.71 18.99 -1.97
C ARG A 164 -14.86 17.80 -2.40
N PRO A 165 -14.24 17.87 -3.59
CA PRO A 165 -13.51 16.76 -4.19
C PRO A 165 -12.11 16.62 -3.56
N GLN A 166 -12.03 16.16 -2.32
CA GLN A 166 -10.76 15.76 -1.74
C GLN A 166 -10.41 14.37 -2.28
N LEU A 167 -9.48 14.31 -3.23
CA LEU A 167 -9.19 13.14 -4.05
C LEU A 167 -7.85 12.49 -3.72
N SER A 168 -6.95 13.22 -3.04
CA SER A 168 -5.60 12.76 -2.73
C SER A 168 -5.57 11.80 -1.53
N SER A 169 -4.73 10.78 -1.61
CA SER A 169 -4.69 9.68 -0.62
C SER A 169 -3.52 9.76 0.36
N CYS A 170 -2.40 10.38 -0.02
CA CYS A 170 -1.16 10.29 0.73
C CYS A 170 -0.52 11.65 0.94
N TYR A 171 -0.07 11.89 2.18
CA TYR A 171 0.56 13.14 2.60
C TYR A 171 1.80 12.87 3.44
N LEU A 172 2.89 13.60 3.17
CA LEU A 172 4.14 13.53 3.90
C LEU A 172 4.51 14.92 4.42
N SER A 173 4.99 14.98 5.66
CA SER A 173 5.44 16.24 6.27
C SER A 173 6.61 16.03 7.22
N THR A 174 7.40 17.07 7.43
CA THR A 174 8.48 17.13 8.42
C THR A 174 8.09 18.08 9.54
N VAL A 175 8.25 17.65 10.79
CA VAL A 175 7.92 18.41 11.99
C VAL A 175 9.12 19.26 12.40
N PRO A 176 9.01 20.59 12.47
CA PRO A 176 10.12 21.45 12.90
C PRO A 176 10.35 21.39 14.40
N ASP A 177 11.57 21.71 14.86
CA ASP A 177 11.96 21.71 16.27
C ASP A 177 11.58 23.00 17.01
N ASP A 178 10.34 23.43 16.90
CA ASP A 178 9.78 24.51 17.69
C ASP A 178 8.32 24.23 18.08
N LEU A 179 7.92 24.75 19.24
CA LEU A 179 6.63 24.43 19.82
C LEU A 179 5.45 24.85 18.92
N LYS A 180 5.54 26.01 18.25
CA LYS A 180 4.49 26.48 17.36
C LYS A 180 4.38 25.57 16.14
N GLY A 181 5.50 25.23 15.54
CA GLY A 181 5.55 24.32 14.37
C GLY A 181 5.04 22.92 14.70
N ILE A 182 5.40 22.35 15.86
CA ILE A 182 4.88 21.05 16.33
C ILE A 182 3.36 21.09 16.46
N PHE A 183 2.78 22.15 17.07
CA PHE A 183 1.32 22.25 17.23
C PHE A 183 0.60 22.58 15.92
N THR A 184 1.24 23.31 14.98
CA THR A 184 0.75 23.46 13.60
C THR A 184 0.71 22.10 12.90
N ALA A 185 1.75 21.26 13.04
CA ALA A 185 1.73 19.92 12.49
C ALA A 185 0.55 19.07 13.00
N TYR A 186 0.20 19.16 14.29
CA TYR A 186 -1.01 18.47 14.81
C TYR A 186 -2.30 19.00 14.19
N GLN A 187 -2.42 20.31 13.98
CA GLN A 187 -3.55 20.90 13.27
C GLN A 187 -3.66 20.35 11.85
N ASP A 188 -2.54 20.30 11.12
CA ASP A 188 -2.49 19.75 9.76
C ASP A 188 -2.83 18.26 9.75
N MET A 189 -2.30 17.47 10.71
CA MET A 189 -2.66 16.08 10.90
C MET A 189 -4.17 15.88 11.04
N ALA A 190 -4.83 16.71 11.86
CA ALA A 190 -6.27 16.65 12.08
C ALA A 190 -7.06 17.00 10.81
N LEU A 191 -6.68 18.09 10.12
CA LEU A 191 -7.35 18.53 8.90
C LEU A 191 -7.21 17.52 7.76
N LEU A 192 -6.00 16.99 7.53
CA LEU A 192 -5.72 16.00 6.48
C LEU A 192 -6.37 14.64 6.81
N SER A 193 -6.35 14.21 8.10
CA SER A 193 -7.00 12.98 8.53
C SER A 193 -8.52 13.03 8.33
N LYS A 194 -9.18 14.16 8.64
CA LYS A 194 -10.63 14.35 8.41
C LYS A 194 -11.05 13.98 6.99
N TRP A 195 -10.21 14.25 6.00
CA TRP A 195 -10.48 14.05 4.58
C TRP A 195 -9.90 12.75 4.00
N ALA A 196 -9.66 11.75 4.86
CA ALA A 196 -9.22 10.41 4.47
C ALA A 196 -7.77 10.31 3.95
N GLY A 197 -6.90 11.28 4.27
CA GLY A 197 -5.46 11.21 3.96
C GLY A 197 -4.74 10.16 4.80
N GLY A 198 -3.87 9.37 4.17
CA GLY A 198 -2.87 8.55 4.84
C GLY A 198 -1.62 9.38 5.12
N LEU A 199 -1.23 9.51 6.39
CA LEU A 199 -0.24 10.49 6.83
C LEU A 199 1.11 9.84 7.17
N GLY A 200 2.20 10.44 6.69
CA GLY A 200 3.57 10.15 7.12
C GLY A 200 4.24 11.41 7.66
N TYR A 201 4.78 11.33 8.88
CA TYR A 201 5.43 12.47 9.53
C TYR A 201 6.83 12.10 10.00
N ASP A 202 7.81 12.88 9.57
CA ASP A 202 9.17 12.82 10.05
C ASP A 202 9.33 13.66 11.32
N TRP A 203 9.81 13.02 12.37
CA TRP A 203 10.04 13.62 13.69
C TRP A 203 11.52 13.79 14.01
N THR A 204 12.41 13.48 13.09
CA THR A 204 13.86 13.53 13.30
C THR A 204 14.39 14.90 13.72
N PRO A 205 13.85 16.04 13.22
CA PRO A 205 14.34 17.34 13.65
C PRO A 205 14.07 17.68 15.13
N VAL A 206 13.07 17.05 15.75
CA VAL A 206 12.65 17.35 17.12
C VAL A 206 13.73 16.89 18.11
N ARG A 207 14.25 17.83 18.90
CA ARG A 207 15.34 17.59 19.88
C ARG A 207 15.05 16.48 20.88
N SER A 208 16.07 15.72 21.21
CA SER A 208 16.00 14.56 22.09
C SER A 208 15.76 14.90 23.58
N LEU A 209 15.45 13.86 24.35
CA LEU A 209 15.35 13.92 25.81
C LEU A 209 16.62 14.49 26.44
N GLY A 210 16.47 15.46 27.33
CA GLY A 210 17.57 16.09 28.03
C GLY A 210 18.29 17.23 27.30
N SER A 211 17.93 17.49 26.03
CA SER A 211 18.45 18.62 25.23
C SER A 211 18.11 19.96 25.91
N TYR A 212 19.06 20.90 25.86
CA TYR A 212 18.89 22.21 26.46
C TYR A 212 17.89 23.08 25.73
N ILE A 213 16.96 23.70 26.48
CA ILE A 213 15.98 24.65 25.97
C ILE A 213 16.42 26.06 26.36
N LYS A 214 17.02 26.78 25.44
CA LYS A 214 17.59 28.14 25.64
C LYS A 214 16.54 29.12 26.19
N GLY A 215 15.31 29.10 25.74
CA GLY A 215 14.28 30.07 26.11
C GLY A 215 13.76 29.94 27.55
N THR A 216 13.82 28.74 28.14
CA THR A 216 13.33 28.46 29.50
C THR A 216 14.42 28.05 30.47
N ASN A 217 15.66 27.94 30.01
CA ASN A 217 16.78 27.37 30.76
C ASN A 217 16.49 25.97 31.31
N GLY A 218 15.66 25.18 30.61
CA GLY A 218 15.22 23.87 30.99
C GLY A 218 15.79 22.76 30.13
N LYS A 219 15.25 21.56 30.28
CA LYS A 219 15.59 20.36 29.46
C LYS A 219 14.37 19.84 28.75
N SER A 220 14.55 19.40 27.49
CA SER A 220 13.54 18.74 26.66
C SER A 220 13.12 17.40 27.26
N GLN A 221 11.85 17.04 27.09
CA GLN A 221 11.31 15.71 27.38
C GLN A 221 11.48 14.72 26.20
N GLY A 222 12.14 15.15 25.12
CA GLY A 222 12.36 14.35 23.91
C GLY A 222 11.14 14.25 23.00
N VAL A 223 11.25 13.38 22.00
CA VAL A 223 10.24 13.21 20.95
C VAL A 223 9.00 12.41 21.42
N VAL A 224 9.16 11.48 22.37
CA VAL A 224 8.12 10.51 22.78
C VAL A 224 6.83 11.17 23.29
N PRO A 225 6.86 12.21 24.15
CA PRO A 225 5.62 12.88 24.59
C PRO A 225 4.86 13.54 23.44
N PHE A 226 5.56 14.09 22.46
CA PHE A 226 4.94 14.66 21.25
C PHE A 226 4.32 13.57 20.39
N LEU A 227 4.97 12.42 20.25
CA LEU A 227 4.40 11.26 19.52
C LEU A 227 3.13 10.74 20.20
N LYS A 228 3.02 10.83 21.52
CA LYS A 228 1.78 10.50 22.23
C LYS A 228 0.62 11.43 21.84
N VAL A 229 0.87 12.73 21.74
CA VAL A 229 -0.15 13.69 21.25
C VAL A 229 -0.54 13.41 19.81
N ALA A 230 0.41 13.08 18.94
CA ALA A 230 0.14 12.67 17.56
C ALA A 230 -0.76 11.42 17.49
N ASN A 231 -0.46 10.40 18.31
CA ASN A 231 -1.29 9.19 18.45
C ASN A 231 -2.74 9.55 18.84
N ASP A 232 -2.90 10.39 19.86
CA ASP A 232 -4.22 10.76 20.38
C ASP A 232 -4.98 11.65 19.37
N THR A 233 -4.28 12.46 18.60
CA THR A 233 -4.87 13.22 17.48
C THR A 233 -5.41 12.26 16.39
N ALA A 234 -4.68 11.20 16.04
CA ALA A 234 -5.15 10.20 15.09
C ALA A 234 -6.39 9.44 15.60
N VAL A 235 -6.45 9.16 16.89
CA VAL A 235 -7.63 8.54 17.53
C VAL A 235 -8.82 9.48 17.54
N ALA A 236 -8.59 10.76 17.84
CA ALA A 236 -9.67 11.76 17.98
C ALA A 236 -10.33 12.13 16.63
N VAL A 237 -9.56 12.16 15.54
CA VAL A 237 -10.04 12.59 14.23
C VAL A 237 -10.11 11.39 13.27
N ASN A 238 -11.31 10.85 13.10
CA ASN A 238 -11.56 9.80 12.13
C ASN A 238 -11.72 10.34 10.70
N GLN A 239 -11.53 9.47 9.72
CA GLN A 239 -11.59 9.79 8.29
C GLN A 239 -13.05 9.86 7.81
N GLY A 240 -13.68 11.02 8.01
CA GLY A 240 -15.05 11.31 7.56
C GLY A 240 -16.13 10.34 8.08
N GLY A 241 -15.92 9.74 9.26
CA GLY A 241 -16.80 8.71 9.81
C GLY A 241 -16.67 7.32 9.19
N LYS A 242 -15.89 7.18 8.10
CA LYS A 242 -15.78 5.93 7.31
C LYS A 242 -14.59 5.07 7.70
N ARG A 243 -13.55 5.65 8.32
CA ARG A 243 -12.31 4.97 8.77
C ARG A 243 -11.76 5.63 10.03
N LYS A 244 -10.99 4.88 10.83
CA LYS A 244 -10.18 5.48 11.89
C LYS A 244 -9.07 6.33 11.27
N GLY A 245 -8.69 7.43 11.93
CA GLY A 245 -7.50 8.19 11.58
C GLY A 245 -6.26 7.29 11.63
N ALA A 246 -5.36 7.46 10.67
CA ALA A 246 -4.18 6.62 10.57
C ALA A 246 -2.96 7.44 10.13
N MET A 247 -1.87 7.32 10.89
CA MET A 247 -0.61 7.98 10.60
C MET A 247 0.57 7.07 10.88
N CYS A 248 1.71 7.37 10.24
CA CYS A 248 2.99 6.75 10.51
C CYS A 248 4.01 7.82 10.90
N SER A 249 4.68 7.63 12.01
CA SER A 249 5.79 8.48 12.46
C SER A 249 7.13 7.85 12.10
N TYR A 250 8.01 8.65 11.53
CA TYR A 250 9.33 8.27 11.07
C TYR A 250 10.41 8.89 11.97
N LEU A 251 11.46 8.14 12.26
CA LEU A 251 12.63 8.60 12.98
C LEU A 251 13.90 7.99 12.40
N GLU A 252 14.95 8.82 12.20
CA GLU A 252 16.25 8.33 11.75
C GLU A 252 16.99 7.57 12.87
N THR A 253 17.73 6.53 12.49
CA THR A 253 18.39 5.62 13.45
C THR A 253 19.54 6.24 14.26
N TRP A 254 20.04 7.43 13.86
CA TRP A 254 21.04 8.18 14.60
C TRP A 254 20.47 9.10 15.69
N HIS A 255 19.16 9.28 15.76
CA HIS A 255 18.51 10.10 16.76
C HIS A 255 18.70 9.54 18.16
N MET A 256 19.02 10.40 19.16
CA MET A 256 19.29 9.98 20.52
C MET A 256 18.16 9.21 21.19
N ASP A 257 16.90 9.52 20.84
CA ASP A 257 15.70 8.88 21.40
C ASP A 257 15.29 7.60 20.65
N ILE A 258 16.12 7.09 19.72
CA ILE A 258 15.75 5.94 18.90
C ILE A 258 15.38 4.70 19.72
N GLU A 259 16.07 4.43 20.80
CA GLU A 259 15.81 3.25 21.62
C GLU A 259 14.43 3.29 22.31
N GLU A 260 13.95 4.49 22.70
CA GLU A 260 12.60 4.68 23.24
C GLU A 260 11.54 4.66 22.13
N PHE A 261 11.86 5.21 20.96
CA PHE A 261 11.00 5.15 19.79
C PHE A 261 10.68 3.71 19.36
N LEU A 262 11.65 2.80 19.41
CA LEU A 262 11.46 1.39 19.13
C LEU A 262 10.43 0.73 20.05
N GLU A 263 10.29 1.22 21.28
CA GLU A 263 9.41 0.62 22.29
C GLU A 263 7.98 1.19 22.32
N LEU A 264 7.66 2.15 21.46
CA LEU A 264 6.37 2.86 21.48
C LEU A 264 5.14 1.95 21.40
N ARG A 265 5.25 0.79 20.76
CA ARG A 265 4.13 -0.14 20.57
C ARG A 265 4.18 -1.38 21.48
N LYS A 266 5.10 -1.42 22.44
CA LYS A 266 5.14 -2.51 23.43
C LYS A 266 3.85 -2.53 24.28
N ASN A 267 3.35 -3.74 24.55
CA ASN A 267 2.20 -3.97 25.45
C ASN A 267 2.55 -3.87 26.94
N THR A 268 3.78 -3.53 27.26
CA THR A 268 4.31 -3.42 28.64
C THR A 268 4.96 -2.07 28.89
N GLY A 269 5.06 -1.66 30.15
CA GLY A 269 5.68 -0.39 30.56
C GLY A 269 4.66 0.70 30.87
N ASP A 270 5.09 1.98 30.85
CA ASP A 270 4.23 3.12 31.11
C ASP A 270 3.41 3.51 29.89
N ASP A 271 2.08 3.34 29.94
CA ASP A 271 1.15 3.65 28.84
C ASP A 271 1.22 5.10 28.35
N ARG A 272 1.65 6.04 29.22
CA ARG A 272 1.88 7.44 28.81
C ARG A 272 3.03 7.60 27.81
N ARG A 273 3.87 6.57 27.68
CA ARG A 273 4.99 6.51 26.73
C ARG A 273 4.74 5.49 25.62
N ARG A 274 3.48 5.10 25.40
CA ARG A 274 3.07 4.13 24.37
C ARG A 274 2.10 4.77 23.38
N THR A 275 2.18 4.32 22.12
CA THR A 275 1.37 4.83 21.00
C THR A 275 0.81 3.65 20.21
N HIS A 276 -0.23 3.01 20.73
CA HIS A 276 -0.78 1.76 20.16
C HIS A 276 -1.57 1.94 18.84
N ASP A 277 -2.11 3.14 18.60
CA ASP A 277 -2.94 3.41 17.43
C ASP A 277 -2.18 4.05 16.27
N MET A 278 -0.95 4.51 16.51
CA MET A 278 -0.09 5.12 15.50
C MET A 278 0.96 4.12 14.99
N ASN A 279 1.19 4.08 13.70
CA ASN A 279 2.27 3.30 13.10
C ASN A 279 3.61 4.02 13.24
N THR A 280 4.68 3.24 13.23
CA THR A 280 6.05 3.78 13.32
C THR A 280 6.96 3.11 12.29
N ALA A 281 7.95 3.84 11.80
CA ALA A 281 8.96 3.34 10.88
C ALA A 281 10.35 3.93 11.17
N ASN A 282 11.37 3.11 11.00
CA ASN A 282 12.76 3.53 11.07
C ASN A 282 13.20 4.08 9.71
N TRP A 283 13.83 5.26 9.70
CA TRP A 283 14.46 5.84 8.53
C TRP A 283 15.97 5.58 8.60
N VAL A 284 16.43 4.59 7.81
CA VAL A 284 17.74 3.94 8.00
C VAL A 284 18.74 4.42 6.94
N PRO A 285 19.81 5.15 7.31
CA PRO A 285 20.88 5.51 6.38
C PRO A 285 21.77 4.31 6.04
N ASP A 286 22.37 4.31 4.86
CA ASP A 286 23.25 3.24 4.36
C ASP A 286 24.44 3.01 5.30
N LEU A 287 25.02 4.05 5.87
CA LEU A 287 26.10 3.96 6.84
C LEU A 287 25.76 3.05 8.02
N PHE A 288 24.51 3.13 8.54
CA PHE A 288 24.07 2.25 9.61
C PHE A 288 24.13 0.78 9.18
N MET A 289 23.61 0.45 8.00
CA MET A 289 23.59 -0.93 7.47
C MET A 289 25.00 -1.44 7.20
N LYS A 290 25.93 -0.60 6.70
CA LYS A 290 27.35 -0.91 6.53
C LYS A 290 27.97 -1.27 7.88
N ARG A 291 27.73 -0.48 8.92
CA ARG A 291 28.26 -0.71 10.28
C ARG A 291 27.66 -1.96 10.94
N VAL A 292 26.39 -2.27 10.67
CA VAL A 292 25.77 -3.55 11.07
C VAL A 292 26.49 -4.71 10.41
N GLN A 293 26.78 -4.62 9.12
CA GLN A 293 27.49 -5.69 8.38
C GLN A 293 28.92 -5.89 8.87
N ASN A 294 29.64 -4.80 9.16
CA ASN A 294 31.05 -4.80 9.55
C ASN A 294 31.26 -4.95 11.07
N ASP A 295 30.20 -5.09 11.85
CA ASP A 295 30.26 -5.18 13.33
C ASP A 295 30.89 -3.96 14.02
N GLU A 296 30.54 -2.77 13.53
CA GLU A 296 31.07 -1.50 14.00
C GLU A 296 30.15 -0.84 15.03
N LYS A 297 30.64 0.25 15.65
CA LYS A 297 29.85 1.08 16.56
C LYS A 297 28.99 2.08 15.81
N TRP A 298 27.89 2.46 16.42
CA TRP A 298 26.94 3.47 15.97
C TRP A 298 26.77 4.57 17.01
N SER A 299 26.82 5.81 16.58
CA SER A 299 26.70 6.97 17.45
C SER A 299 25.32 7.60 17.36
N LEU A 300 24.79 7.99 18.50
CA LEU A 300 23.51 8.68 18.62
C LEU A 300 23.75 10.15 19.00
N PHE A 301 23.03 11.03 18.33
CA PHE A 301 23.11 12.48 18.48
C PHE A 301 21.74 13.10 18.77
N SER A 302 21.73 14.26 19.44
CA SER A 302 20.56 15.11 19.42
C SER A 302 20.54 15.95 18.13
N PRO A 303 19.40 16.07 17.42
CA PRO A 303 19.32 16.92 16.22
C PRO A 303 19.69 18.39 16.47
N GLY A 304 19.48 18.87 17.70
CA GLY A 304 19.89 20.22 18.08
C GLY A 304 21.41 20.47 18.12
N GLU A 305 22.23 19.40 18.13
CA GLU A 305 23.70 19.46 18.11
C GLU A 305 24.29 18.92 16.79
N ALA A 306 23.49 18.17 16.01
CA ALA A 306 23.86 17.66 14.68
C ALA A 306 22.73 17.94 13.66
N PRO A 307 22.36 19.21 13.44
CA PRO A 307 21.14 19.56 12.70
C PRO A 307 21.21 19.27 11.21
N ASP A 308 22.38 19.26 10.61
CA ASP A 308 22.58 19.05 9.17
C ASP A 308 22.56 17.57 8.75
N LEU A 309 22.75 16.62 9.66
CA LEU A 309 22.65 15.19 9.35
C LEU A 309 21.30 14.79 8.73
N HIS A 310 20.25 15.47 9.13
CA HIS A 310 18.91 15.24 8.63
C HIS A 310 18.80 15.48 7.11
N ASP A 311 19.46 16.50 6.60
CA ASP A 311 19.42 16.93 5.20
C ASP A 311 20.57 16.36 4.33
N LEU A 312 21.41 15.48 4.88
CA LEU A 312 22.52 14.84 4.17
C LEU A 312 22.22 13.39 3.82
N ILE A 313 22.80 12.91 2.70
CA ILE A 313 22.63 11.56 2.17
C ILE A 313 23.95 11.02 1.61
N GLY A 314 24.04 9.70 1.48
CA GLY A 314 25.17 9.02 0.86
C GLY A 314 26.50 9.40 1.51
N LYS A 315 27.52 9.69 0.69
CA LYS A 315 28.88 10.00 1.16
C LYS A 315 28.95 11.28 2.00
N GLU A 316 28.18 12.30 1.65
CA GLU A 316 28.16 13.55 2.42
C GLU A 316 27.62 13.33 3.83
N PHE A 317 26.61 12.47 3.98
CA PHE A 317 26.14 12.03 5.30
C PHE A 317 27.23 11.26 6.07
N GLU A 318 27.94 10.32 5.42
CA GLU A 318 28.99 9.52 6.05
C GLU A 318 30.15 10.40 6.54
N GLU A 319 30.60 11.34 5.74
CA GLU A 319 31.68 12.28 6.11
C GLU A 319 31.26 13.16 7.29
N ARG A 320 30.09 13.76 7.23
CA ARG A 320 29.60 14.65 8.27
C ARG A 320 29.29 13.91 9.57
N TYR A 321 28.76 12.70 9.46
CA TYR A 321 28.53 11.83 10.60
C TYR A 321 29.84 11.50 11.35
N ALA A 322 30.92 11.19 10.63
CA ALA A 322 32.24 10.95 11.20
C ALA A 322 32.82 12.19 11.91
N GLU A 323 32.60 13.39 11.37
CA GLU A 323 32.99 14.65 12.03
C GLU A 323 32.28 14.82 13.37
N TYR A 324 30.95 14.56 13.42
CA TYR A 324 30.19 14.60 14.68
C TYR A 324 30.64 13.52 15.67
N GLU A 325 31.04 12.34 15.21
CA GLU A 325 31.64 11.32 16.09
C GLU A 325 32.93 11.83 16.74
N GLU A 326 33.80 12.46 15.96
CA GLU A 326 35.05 13.04 16.47
C GLU A 326 34.78 14.17 17.50
N MET A 327 33.82 15.06 17.21
CA MET A 327 33.38 16.11 18.16
C MET A 327 32.82 15.49 19.46
N GLY A 328 32.01 14.42 19.34
CA GLY A 328 31.48 13.72 20.51
C GLY A 328 32.57 13.07 21.37
N GLU A 329 33.57 12.45 20.75
CA GLU A 329 34.73 11.83 21.43
C GLU A 329 35.63 12.86 22.10
N LYS A 330 35.74 14.06 21.55
CA LYS A 330 36.44 15.20 22.15
C LYS A 330 35.64 15.87 23.28
N GLY A 331 34.38 15.49 23.50
CA GLY A 331 33.51 16.09 24.53
C GLY A 331 32.96 17.46 24.13
N GLU A 332 32.92 17.79 22.83
CA GLU A 332 32.39 19.05 22.33
C GLU A 332 30.86 19.02 22.22
N LEU A 333 30.25 17.83 22.12
CA LEU A 333 28.80 17.61 22.12
C LEU A 333 28.33 17.30 23.57
N ARG A 334 27.20 17.92 23.96
CA ARG A 334 26.59 17.70 25.28
C ARG A 334 25.86 16.36 25.37
N GLN A 335 25.30 15.91 24.23
CA GLN A 335 24.58 14.67 24.12
C GLN A 335 25.21 13.81 23.03
N PHE A 336 25.93 12.81 23.46
CA PHE A 336 26.61 11.84 22.61
C PHE A 336 26.57 10.46 23.27
N LYS A 337 26.14 9.44 22.52
CA LYS A 337 26.11 8.06 23.00
C LYS A 337 26.61 7.16 21.88
N LYS A 338 27.49 6.23 22.20
CA LYS A 338 28.03 5.25 21.23
C LYS A 338 27.63 3.83 21.66
N ILE A 339 27.01 3.09 20.76
CA ILE A 339 26.49 1.73 20.95
C ILE A 339 27.03 0.82 19.83
N LYS A 340 26.84 -0.49 19.92
CA LYS A 340 27.09 -1.39 18.79
C LYS A 340 25.95 -1.33 17.77
N ALA A 341 26.27 -1.16 16.49
CA ALA A 341 25.26 -1.13 15.42
C ALA A 341 24.42 -2.41 15.40
N LYS A 342 25.05 -3.58 15.57
CA LYS A 342 24.34 -4.87 15.64
C LYS A 342 23.35 -4.98 16.81
N GLU A 343 23.66 -4.40 17.97
CA GLU A 343 22.75 -4.41 19.12
C GLU A 343 21.49 -3.58 18.83
N LEU A 344 21.65 -2.39 18.24
CA LEU A 344 20.50 -1.59 17.82
C LEU A 344 19.69 -2.31 16.73
N TRP A 345 20.36 -2.90 15.73
CA TRP A 345 19.72 -3.65 14.67
C TRP A 345 18.89 -4.83 15.21
N ARG A 346 19.45 -5.61 16.12
CA ARG A 346 18.73 -6.69 16.80
C ARG A 346 17.49 -6.16 17.54
N LYS A 347 17.64 -5.06 18.28
CA LYS A 347 16.52 -4.43 18.99
C LYS A 347 15.43 -3.99 17.99
N MET A 348 15.80 -3.41 16.84
CA MET A 348 14.86 -3.04 15.78
C MET A 348 14.07 -4.26 15.27
N LEU A 349 14.77 -5.34 14.94
CA LEU A 349 14.14 -6.57 14.44
C LEU A 349 13.29 -7.26 15.51
N THR A 350 13.72 -7.26 16.78
CA THR A 350 12.95 -7.81 17.91
C THR A 350 11.65 -7.03 18.07
N MET A 351 11.69 -5.70 18.11
CA MET A 351 10.47 -4.89 18.24
C MET A 351 9.53 -5.06 17.04
N LEU A 352 10.09 -5.13 15.83
CA LEU A 352 9.33 -5.40 14.63
C LEU A 352 8.62 -6.77 14.69
N PHE A 353 9.28 -7.79 15.20
CA PHE A 353 8.69 -9.10 15.39
C PHE A 353 7.60 -9.11 16.47
N GLU A 354 7.87 -8.52 17.62
CA GLU A 354 6.95 -8.50 18.78
C GLU A 354 5.70 -7.65 18.52
N THR A 355 5.85 -6.50 17.86
CA THR A 355 4.79 -5.48 17.77
C THR A 355 4.34 -5.17 16.35
N GLY A 356 5.02 -5.74 15.33
CA GLY A 356 4.83 -5.38 13.92
C GLY A 356 5.40 -4.01 13.53
N HIS A 357 6.12 -3.34 14.45
CA HIS A 357 6.67 -1.99 14.27
C HIS A 357 7.97 -1.78 15.08
N PRO A 358 8.77 -0.76 14.75
CA PRO A 358 8.72 0.10 13.55
C PRO A 358 9.10 -0.64 12.26
N TRP A 359 8.51 -0.27 11.12
CA TRP A 359 8.92 -0.80 9.82
C TRP A 359 10.33 -0.35 9.45
N ILE A 360 10.96 -1.04 8.49
CA ILE A 360 12.31 -0.71 8.03
C ILE A 360 12.23 -0.05 6.65
N THR A 361 12.76 1.17 6.56
CA THR A 361 12.82 1.96 5.33
C THR A 361 14.22 2.54 5.14
N PHE A 362 14.71 2.68 3.90
CA PHE A 362 16.10 2.97 3.59
C PHE A 362 16.26 4.39 3.03
N LYS A 363 16.81 5.30 3.83
CA LYS A 363 16.98 6.74 3.52
C LYS A 363 17.68 6.96 2.18
N ASP A 364 18.84 6.34 2.00
CA ASP A 364 19.70 6.61 0.84
C ASP A 364 19.12 6.01 -0.45
N SER A 365 18.52 4.82 -0.40
CA SER A 365 17.80 4.26 -1.54
C SER A 365 16.66 5.16 -2.01
N CYS A 366 15.91 5.78 -1.09
CA CYS A 366 14.84 6.71 -1.41
C CYS A 366 15.39 7.97 -2.08
N ASN A 367 16.43 8.57 -1.51
CA ASN A 367 16.96 9.87 -1.90
C ASN A 367 17.86 9.81 -3.15
N LEU A 368 18.85 8.90 -3.17
CA LEU A 368 19.80 8.77 -4.29
C LEU A 368 19.13 8.33 -5.60
N ARG A 369 17.91 7.77 -5.49
CA ARG A 369 17.10 7.35 -6.64
C ARG A 369 15.85 8.21 -6.83
N SER A 370 15.79 9.38 -6.19
CA SER A 370 14.70 10.34 -6.39
C SER A 370 14.96 11.19 -7.63
N PRO A 371 13.98 11.38 -8.53
CA PRO A 371 14.13 12.30 -9.64
C PRO A 371 14.20 13.77 -9.21
N GLN A 372 13.84 14.10 -7.96
CA GLN A 372 13.72 15.46 -7.43
C GLN A 372 14.86 15.87 -6.45
N GLN A 373 16.03 15.26 -6.56
CA GLN A 373 17.20 15.52 -5.69
C GLN A 373 17.57 17.02 -5.59
N HIS A 374 17.36 17.78 -6.65
CA HIS A 374 17.68 19.23 -6.74
C HIS A 374 16.72 20.12 -5.93
N GLU A 375 15.54 19.61 -5.54
CA GLU A 375 14.53 20.38 -4.81
C GLU A 375 14.55 20.13 -3.30
N GLY A 376 15.06 18.99 -2.85
CA GLY A 376 15.15 18.69 -1.44
C GLY A 376 15.26 17.21 -1.13
N ILE A 377 15.36 16.93 0.15
CA ILE A 377 15.54 15.59 0.70
C ILE A 377 14.19 14.95 1.04
N ILE A 378 14.12 13.65 0.87
CA ILE A 378 13.01 12.82 1.33
C ILE A 378 13.32 12.38 2.77
N HIS A 379 12.48 12.78 3.72
CA HIS A 379 12.68 12.53 5.14
C HIS A 379 11.80 11.42 5.70
N SER A 380 10.79 11.01 4.96
CA SER A 380 9.84 9.96 5.37
C SER A 380 9.15 9.34 4.16
N SER A 381 8.32 8.36 4.42
CA SER A 381 7.30 7.89 3.50
C SER A 381 5.90 8.17 4.06
N ASN A 382 4.84 7.78 3.33
CA ASN A 382 3.46 7.88 3.81
C ASN A 382 3.11 6.76 4.80
N LEU A 383 1.81 6.62 5.09
CA LEU A 383 1.27 5.57 5.95
C LEU A 383 1.60 4.15 5.45
N CYS A 384 1.57 3.92 4.14
CA CYS A 384 1.71 2.59 3.55
C CYS A 384 3.08 2.35 2.88
N THR A 385 4.02 3.26 3.05
CA THR A 385 5.45 3.21 2.66
C THR A 385 5.75 3.18 1.15
N GLU A 386 4.76 3.44 0.28
CA GLU A 386 4.97 3.49 -1.17
C GLU A 386 5.36 4.87 -1.71
N ILE A 387 5.14 5.95 -0.95
CA ILE A 387 5.40 7.32 -1.40
C ILE A 387 6.74 7.81 -0.87
N THR A 388 7.58 8.31 -1.76
CA THR A 388 8.88 8.90 -1.43
C THR A 388 9.01 10.24 -2.16
N LEU A 389 8.63 11.31 -1.45
CA LEU A 389 8.62 12.68 -1.95
C LEU A 389 9.31 13.61 -0.96
N ASN A 390 9.99 14.63 -1.47
CA ASN A 390 10.64 15.65 -0.65
C ASN A 390 9.60 16.52 0.09
N THR A 391 9.95 16.93 1.29
CA THR A 391 9.15 17.82 2.15
C THR A 391 9.98 19.02 2.58
N LYS A 392 9.32 20.14 2.89
CA LYS A 392 9.94 21.29 3.55
C LYS A 392 9.11 21.68 4.76
N ALA A 393 9.71 21.61 5.93
CA ALA A 393 9.02 21.94 7.18
C ALA A 393 8.33 23.30 7.09
N SER A 394 7.04 23.35 7.41
CA SER A 394 6.18 24.54 7.37
C SER A 394 5.94 25.17 5.98
N GLU A 395 6.50 24.64 4.89
CA GLU A 395 6.38 25.22 3.53
C GLU A 395 5.72 24.24 2.55
N GLU A 396 6.10 22.98 2.56
CA GLU A 396 5.64 21.97 1.61
C GLU A 396 5.28 20.65 2.31
N ILE A 397 3.99 20.34 2.32
CA ILE A 397 3.47 18.99 2.61
C ILE A 397 3.36 18.25 1.29
N ALA A 398 4.12 17.20 1.10
CA ALA A 398 4.07 16.43 -0.12
C ALA A 398 2.75 15.65 -0.24
N VAL A 399 2.20 15.61 -1.45
CA VAL A 399 0.91 14.98 -1.76
C VAL A 399 1.07 14.01 -2.92
N CYS A 400 0.46 12.83 -2.85
CA CYS A 400 0.44 11.90 -3.96
C CYS A 400 -0.96 11.38 -4.26
N ASN A 401 -1.26 11.26 -5.57
CA ASN A 401 -2.49 10.71 -6.11
C ASN A 401 -2.20 9.33 -6.68
N LEU A 402 -2.98 8.33 -6.27
CA LEU A 402 -2.70 6.93 -6.57
C LEU A 402 -3.79 6.28 -7.44
N GLY A 403 -3.34 5.33 -8.24
CA GLY A 403 -4.19 4.41 -8.97
C GLY A 403 -3.45 3.13 -9.32
N SER A 404 -4.16 2.09 -9.71
CA SER A 404 -3.57 0.77 -9.97
C SER A 404 -4.15 0.13 -11.21
N VAL A 405 -3.27 -0.34 -12.09
CA VAL A 405 -3.61 -1.17 -13.25
C VAL A 405 -3.98 -2.57 -12.77
N ASN A 406 -5.08 -3.12 -13.25
CA ASN A 406 -5.46 -4.50 -12.98
C ASN A 406 -4.80 -5.44 -14.00
N LEU A 407 -3.69 -6.05 -13.65
CA LEU A 407 -2.94 -6.92 -14.55
C LEU A 407 -3.76 -8.08 -15.11
N LYS A 408 -4.68 -8.64 -14.32
CA LYS A 408 -5.55 -9.74 -14.75
C LYS A 408 -6.34 -9.40 -16.02
N GLN A 409 -6.86 -8.18 -16.12
CA GLN A 409 -7.62 -7.71 -17.28
C GLN A 409 -6.75 -7.46 -18.52
N HIS A 410 -5.42 -7.42 -18.36
CA HIS A 410 -4.46 -7.20 -19.44
C HIS A 410 -3.80 -8.50 -19.91
N MET A 411 -4.31 -9.66 -19.49
CA MET A 411 -3.82 -10.95 -19.96
C MET A 411 -4.59 -11.41 -21.20
N LYS A 412 -3.86 -11.80 -22.24
CA LYS A 412 -4.39 -12.37 -23.47
C LYS A 412 -3.51 -13.54 -23.90
N ASP A 413 -4.09 -14.71 -24.10
CA ASP A 413 -3.40 -15.93 -24.54
C ASP A 413 -2.15 -16.26 -23.66
N GLY A 414 -2.26 -16.08 -22.33
CA GLY A 414 -1.20 -16.35 -21.37
C GLY A 414 -0.06 -15.31 -21.33
N LYS A 415 -0.23 -14.16 -22.00
CA LYS A 415 0.75 -13.07 -22.02
C LYS A 415 0.07 -11.72 -21.73
N LEU A 416 0.86 -10.71 -21.39
CA LEU A 416 0.37 -9.34 -21.30
C LEU A 416 0.05 -8.81 -22.71
N ASP A 417 -1.12 -8.20 -22.86
CA ASP A 417 -1.50 -7.42 -24.03
C ASP A 417 -0.87 -6.02 -23.91
N GLU A 418 0.26 -5.85 -24.56
CA GLU A 418 1.06 -4.62 -24.49
C GLU A 418 0.29 -3.38 -24.97
N GLU A 419 -0.49 -3.53 -26.04
CA GLU A 419 -1.27 -2.39 -26.58
C GLU A 419 -2.39 -1.99 -25.63
N LYS A 420 -3.06 -2.96 -24.99
CA LYS A 420 -4.05 -2.67 -23.94
C LYS A 420 -3.41 -2.03 -22.72
N VAL A 421 -2.25 -2.50 -22.26
CA VAL A 421 -1.48 -1.88 -21.16
C VAL A 421 -1.14 -0.43 -21.52
N LYS A 422 -0.64 -0.17 -22.72
CA LYS A 422 -0.31 1.19 -23.19
C LYS A 422 -1.53 2.11 -23.15
N GLN A 423 -2.68 1.67 -23.67
CA GLN A 423 -3.91 2.46 -23.67
C GLN A 423 -4.37 2.77 -22.25
N THR A 424 -4.45 1.75 -21.40
CA THR A 424 -4.82 1.87 -19.99
C THR A 424 -3.91 2.84 -19.24
N VAL A 425 -2.60 2.66 -19.37
CA VAL A 425 -1.62 3.51 -18.67
C VAL A 425 -1.68 4.96 -19.16
N THR A 426 -1.83 5.18 -20.46
CA THR A 426 -1.94 6.54 -21.02
C THR A 426 -3.14 7.28 -20.45
N THR A 427 -4.32 6.65 -20.42
CA THR A 427 -5.53 7.25 -19.85
C THR A 427 -5.40 7.41 -18.34
N ALA A 428 -4.84 6.43 -17.61
CA ALA A 428 -4.65 6.48 -16.17
C ALA A 428 -3.74 7.65 -15.73
N ILE A 429 -2.63 7.89 -16.43
CA ILE A 429 -1.72 9.02 -16.14
C ILE A 429 -2.44 10.35 -16.32
N ARG A 430 -3.26 10.52 -17.36
CA ARG A 430 -4.09 11.71 -17.55
C ARG A 430 -5.10 11.89 -16.41
N MET A 431 -5.79 10.84 -16.00
CA MET A 431 -6.73 10.88 -14.87
C MET A 431 -6.03 11.31 -13.58
N LEU A 432 -4.85 10.76 -13.30
CA LEU A 432 -4.06 11.09 -12.11
C LEU A 432 -3.52 12.54 -12.14
N ASP A 433 -3.10 13.04 -13.31
CA ASP A 433 -2.69 14.46 -13.47
C ASP A 433 -3.88 15.42 -13.27
N ASN A 434 -5.07 15.07 -13.77
CA ASN A 434 -6.29 15.86 -13.59
C ASN A 434 -6.66 16.00 -12.10
N VAL A 435 -6.47 14.94 -11.30
CA VAL A 435 -6.73 15.00 -9.84
C VAL A 435 -6.00 16.19 -9.19
N ILE A 436 -4.77 16.48 -9.59
CA ILE A 436 -3.97 17.55 -8.98
C ILE A 436 -4.67 18.91 -9.07
N ASN A 437 -5.29 19.21 -10.20
CA ASN A 437 -5.94 20.50 -10.43
C ASN A 437 -7.29 20.62 -9.71
N ILE A 438 -8.07 19.55 -9.74
CA ILE A 438 -9.46 19.53 -9.22
C ILE A 438 -9.56 19.17 -7.75
N ASN A 439 -8.46 18.75 -7.11
CA ASN A 439 -8.44 18.34 -5.71
C ASN A 439 -8.75 19.50 -4.77
N TYR A 440 -9.60 19.25 -3.78
CA TYR A 440 -9.78 20.17 -2.66
C TYR A 440 -8.63 20.04 -1.66
N TYR A 441 -7.90 21.11 -1.42
CA TYR A 441 -6.80 21.13 -0.47
C TYR A 441 -7.24 21.77 0.85
N SER A 442 -7.24 21.00 1.93
CA SER A 442 -7.57 21.48 3.27
C SER A 442 -6.44 22.24 3.97
N VAL A 443 -5.22 22.15 3.43
CA VAL A 443 -3.99 22.78 3.94
C VAL A 443 -3.22 23.39 2.77
N GLU A 444 -2.94 24.70 2.85
CA GLU A 444 -2.29 25.49 1.77
C GLU A 444 -0.91 24.94 1.38
N THR A 445 -0.11 24.50 2.35
CA THR A 445 1.22 23.94 2.10
C THR A 445 1.16 22.65 1.27
N SER A 446 0.06 21.92 1.32
CA SER A 446 -0.17 20.71 0.50
C SER A 446 -0.53 21.09 -0.95
N GLU A 447 -1.33 22.14 -1.15
CA GLU A 447 -1.62 22.68 -2.48
C GLU A 447 -0.34 23.23 -3.15
N ASN A 448 0.43 24.02 -2.41
CA ASN A 448 1.69 24.59 -2.90
C ASN A 448 2.63 23.48 -3.42
N SER A 449 2.89 22.45 -2.63
CA SER A 449 3.74 21.34 -3.01
C SER A 449 3.19 20.59 -4.24
N ASN A 450 1.90 20.22 -4.21
CA ASN A 450 1.30 19.40 -5.26
C ASN A 450 1.23 20.13 -6.62
N MET A 451 0.86 21.42 -6.61
CA MET A 451 0.83 22.26 -7.83
C MET A 451 2.22 22.58 -8.36
N LYS A 452 3.25 22.61 -7.48
CA LYS A 452 4.64 22.86 -7.85
C LYS A 452 5.30 21.66 -8.53
N HIS A 453 5.15 20.47 -7.93
CA HIS A 453 5.87 19.26 -8.33
C HIS A 453 5.04 18.27 -9.13
N ARG A 454 3.72 18.27 -8.97
CA ARG A 454 2.76 17.39 -9.67
C ARG A 454 3.09 15.90 -9.60
N PRO A 455 3.42 15.32 -8.43
CA PRO A 455 3.70 13.89 -8.34
C PRO A 455 2.41 13.07 -8.43
N ILE A 456 2.51 11.93 -9.07
CA ILE A 456 1.47 10.89 -9.13
C ILE A 456 2.10 9.52 -8.86
N GLY A 457 1.28 8.52 -8.57
CA GLY A 457 1.75 7.16 -8.31
C GLY A 457 0.86 6.12 -8.97
N LEU A 458 1.27 5.62 -10.13
CA LEU A 458 0.63 4.49 -10.78
C LEU A 458 1.26 3.19 -10.32
N GLY A 459 0.45 2.27 -9.82
CA GLY A 459 0.84 0.92 -9.42
C GLY A 459 0.06 -0.15 -10.17
N LEU A 460 0.02 -1.33 -9.59
CA LEU A 460 -0.68 -2.49 -10.15
C LEU A 460 -1.41 -3.29 -9.05
N MET A 461 -2.36 -4.15 -9.46
CA MET A 461 -3.01 -5.15 -8.63
C MET A 461 -3.30 -6.41 -9.46
N GLY A 462 -3.61 -7.53 -8.79
CA GLY A 462 -3.89 -8.79 -9.47
C GLY A 462 -2.63 -9.50 -9.98
N PHE A 463 -1.46 -9.21 -9.42
CA PHE A 463 -0.20 -9.86 -9.82
C PHE A 463 -0.27 -11.38 -9.65
N GLN A 464 -0.76 -11.85 -8.50
CA GLN A 464 -0.88 -13.30 -8.25
C GLN A 464 -1.88 -13.97 -9.18
N ASP A 465 -3.00 -13.29 -9.54
CA ASP A 465 -3.95 -13.83 -10.53
C ASP A 465 -3.26 -14.08 -11.87
N THR A 466 -2.39 -13.17 -12.32
CA THR A 466 -1.67 -13.34 -13.57
C THR A 466 -0.66 -14.47 -13.55
N LEU A 467 -0.06 -14.75 -12.38
CA LEU A 467 0.79 -15.93 -12.21
C LEU A 467 -0.03 -17.22 -12.34
N TYR A 468 -1.22 -17.30 -11.73
CA TYR A 468 -2.12 -18.44 -11.89
C TYR A 468 -2.54 -18.65 -13.35
N MET A 469 -2.91 -17.59 -14.07
CA MET A 469 -3.28 -17.66 -15.49
C MET A 469 -2.13 -18.17 -16.39
N GLN A 470 -0.89 -17.99 -15.97
CA GLN A 470 0.30 -18.47 -16.67
C GLN A 470 0.82 -19.82 -16.14
N ASN A 471 0.21 -20.40 -15.12
CA ASN A 471 0.70 -21.56 -14.37
C ASN A 471 2.11 -21.36 -13.81
N ILE A 472 2.43 -20.16 -13.32
CA ILE A 472 3.72 -19.80 -12.73
C ILE A 472 3.58 -19.80 -11.20
N SER A 473 4.43 -20.58 -10.50
CA SER A 473 4.53 -20.52 -9.04
C SER A 473 5.20 -19.23 -8.59
N TYR A 474 4.74 -18.63 -7.49
CA TYR A 474 5.41 -17.47 -6.90
C TYR A 474 6.86 -17.78 -6.47
N ASN A 475 7.12 -19.03 -6.05
CA ASN A 475 8.45 -19.54 -5.70
C ASN A 475 9.27 -19.94 -6.95
N SER A 476 9.35 -19.09 -7.97
CA SER A 476 10.07 -19.39 -9.18
C SER A 476 10.79 -18.18 -9.76
N GLN A 477 11.82 -18.43 -10.56
CA GLN A 477 12.51 -17.38 -11.29
C GLN A 477 11.61 -16.74 -12.34
N GLU A 478 10.68 -17.51 -12.92
CA GLU A 478 9.70 -17.04 -13.90
C GLU A 478 8.78 -15.97 -13.29
N ALA A 479 8.41 -16.11 -12.01
CA ALA A 479 7.63 -15.11 -11.30
C ALA A 479 8.44 -13.81 -11.08
N VAL A 480 9.72 -13.92 -10.74
CA VAL A 480 10.65 -12.80 -10.62
C VAL A 480 10.82 -12.08 -11.96
N ASP A 481 10.99 -12.82 -13.04
CA ASP A 481 11.13 -12.28 -14.40
C ASP A 481 9.83 -11.64 -14.91
N PHE A 482 8.67 -12.19 -14.52
CA PHE A 482 7.38 -11.59 -14.85
C PHE A 482 7.13 -10.29 -14.05
N ALA A 483 7.56 -10.26 -12.79
CA ALA A 483 7.52 -9.04 -11.97
C ALA A 483 8.34 -7.90 -12.61
N ASP A 484 9.49 -8.23 -13.14
CA ASP A 484 10.37 -7.33 -13.87
C ASP A 484 9.68 -6.77 -15.13
N ARG A 485 9.35 -7.65 -16.07
CA ARG A 485 8.79 -7.28 -17.39
C ARG A 485 7.47 -6.52 -17.28
N SER A 486 6.57 -6.96 -16.39
CA SER A 486 5.28 -6.28 -16.21
C SER A 486 5.46 -4.85 -15.68
N MET A 487 6.41 -4.65 -14.76
CA MET A 487 6.67 -3.32 -14.22
C MET A 487 7.44 -2.43 -15.20
N GLU A 488 8.39 -2.99 -15.96
CA GLU A 488 9.09 -2.30 -17.04
C GLU A 488 8.08 -1.71 -18.03
N LEU A 489 7.13 -2.53 -18.50
CA LEU A 489 6.11 -2.13 -19.47
C LEU A 489 5.23 -0.99 -18.96
N ILE A 490 4.73 -1.09 -17.72
CA ILE A 490 3.89 -0.05 -17.12
C ILE A 490 4.69 1.23 -16.94
N SER A 491 5.91 1.17 -16.43
CA SER A 491 6.77 2.33 -16.21
C SER A 491 7.12 3.04 -17.52
N TYR A 492 7.47 2.29 -18.55
CA TYR A 492 7.76 2.82 -19.87
C TYR A 492 6.60 3.67 -20.41
N TYR A 493 5.38 3.13 -20.38
CA TYR A 493 4.22 3.84 -20.88
C TYR A 493 3.74 4.96 -19.94
N ALA A 494 3.99 4.87 -18.64
CA ALA A 494 3.70 5.94 -17.70
C ALA A 494 4.59 7.18 -17.94
N ILE A 495 5.89 6.98 -18.12
CA ILE A 495 6.83 8.05 -18.48
C ILE A 495 6.49 8.62 -19.84
N ASN A 496 6.20 7.76 -20.81
CA ASN A 496 5.78 8.17 -22.16
C ASN A 496 4.53 9.06 -22.12
N ALA A 497 3.50 8.67 -21.36
CA ALA A 497 2.25 9.41 -21.22
C ALA A 497 2.44 10.75 -20.49
N SER A 498 3.26 10.79 -19.42
CA SER A 498 3.59 12.03 -18.71
C SER A 498 4.36 13.01 -19.62
N SER A 499 5.24 12.49 -20.48
CA SER A 499 5.93 13.31 -21.49
C SER A 499 4.97 13.86 -22.55
N ASP A 500 3.98 13.07 -23.00
CA ASP A 500 2.94 13.57 -23.93
C ASP A 500 2.08 14.66 -23.29
N LEU A 501 1.73 14.52 -22.00
CA LEU A 501 1.03 15.55 -21.24
C LEU A 501 1.90 16.82 -21.06
N ALA A 502 3.21 16.68 -20.90
CA ALA A 502 4.11 17.83 -20.85
C ALA A 502 4.11 18.61 -22.17
N LYS A 503 4.05 17.92 -23.31
CA LYS A 503 3.92 18.57 -24.62
C LYS A 503 2.56 19.29 -24.77
N GLU A 504 1.48 18.72 -24.22
CA GLU A 504 0.12 19.28 -24.27
C GLU A 504 -0.07 20.45 -23.29
N ARG A 505 0.41 20.31 -22.03
CA ARG A 505 0.05 21.17 -20.89
C ARG A 505 1.24 21.88 -20.23
N GLY A 506 2.45 21.69 -20.75
CA GLY A 506 3.69 22.16 -20.14
C GLY A 506 4.24 21.23 -19.06
N THR A 507 5.52 21.37 -18.76
CA THR A 507 6.22 20.63 -17.71
C THR A 507 5.76 21.06 -16.32
N TYR A 508 6.02 20.23 -15.28
CA TYR A 508 5.88 20.68 -13.90
C TYR A 508 6.94 21.77 -13.58
N LYS A 509 6.64 22.62 -12.58
CA LYS A 509 7.42 23.86 -12.34
C LYS A 509 8.89 23.61 -12.00
N THR A 510 9.21 22.50 -11.36
CA THR A 510 10.57 22.14 -10.92
C THR A 510 11.20 21.06 -11.81
N TYR A 511 10.86 21.03 -13.09
CA TYR A 511 11.42 20.06 -14.04
C TYR A 511 12.91 20.27 -14.27
N GLU A 512 13.35 21.53 -14.45
CA GLU A 512 14.74 21.86 -14.70
C GLU A 512 15.62 21.54 -13.49
N GLY A 513 16.72 20.83 -13.73
CA GLY A 513 17.61 20.31 -12.68
C GLY A 513 17.23 18.90 -12.18
N SER A 514 16.03 18.40 -12.49
CA SER A 514 15.61 17.04 -12.14
C SER A 514 16.45 15.98 -12.86
N LEU A 515 16.45 14.75 -12.35
CA LEU A 515 17.07 13.62 -13.06
C LEU A 515 16.42 13.40 -14.45
N TRP A 516 15.11 13.68 -14.58
CA TRP A 516 14.42 13.64 -15.88
C TRP A 516 15.03 14.61 -16.89
N SER A 517 15.30 15.84 -16.48
CA SER A 517 15.93 16.85 -17.37
C SER A 517 17.36 16.49 -17.77
N GLN A 518 18.02 15.69 -16.94
CA GLN A 518 19.37 15.15 -17.21
C GLN A 518 19.32 13.85 -18.05
N GLY A 519 18.12 13.32 -18.32
CA GLY A 519 17.94 12.06 -19.03
C GLY A 519 18.29 10.82 -18.20
N ILE A 520 18.23 10.92 -16.86
CA ILE A 520 18.49 9.86 -15.91
C ILE A 520 17.12 9.29 -15.45
N PHE A 521 16.83 8.07 -15.84
CA PHE A 521 15.58 7.37 -15.53
C PHE A 521 15.71 6.52 -14.27
N PRO A 522 14.62 5.93 -13.73
CA PRO A 522 14.67 5.16 -12.48
C PRO A 522 15.74 4.06 -12.49
N LYS A 523 15.88 3.30 -13.58
CA LYS A 523 16.93 2.29 -13.72
C LYS A 523 18.33 2.91 -13.70
N ASP A 524 18.55 4.02 -14.40
CA ASP A 524 19.85 4.68 -14.46
C ASP A 524 20.30 5.19 -13.09
N SER A 525 19.35 5.56 -12.22
CA SER A 525 19.62 6.02 -10.85
C SER A 525 20.27 4.94 -9.96
N ILE A 526 20.25 3.67 -10.37
CA ILE A 526 20.97 2.59 -9.69
C ILE A 526 22.47 2.88 -9.69
N LYS A 527 23.00 3.48 -10.75
CA LYS A 527 24.40 3.89 -10.82
C LYS A 527 24.76 4.90 -9.73
N ILE A 528 23.88 5.90 -9.51
CA ILE A 528 24.06 6.90 -8.45
C ILE A 528 24.08 6.22 -7.08
N LEU A 529 23.19 5.26 -6.86
CA LEU A 529 23.18 4.47 -5.62
C LEU A 529 24.47 3.65 -5.45
N LYS A 530 24.95 2.97 -6.50
CA LYS A 530 26.21 2.21 -6.48
C LYS A 530 27.41 3.09 -6.14
N GLU A 531 27.54 4.24 -6.76
CA GLU A 531 28.65 5.19 -6.55
C GLU A 531 28.69 5.72 -5.11
N ASN A 532 27.53 5.92 -4.47
CA ASN A 532 27.41 6.41 -3.10
C ASN A 532 27.52 5.30 -2.05
N ARG A 533 26.78 4.21 -2.23
CA ARG A 533 26.76 3.09 -1.29
C ARG A 533 28.02 2.24 -1.32
N GLY A 534 28.64 2.08 -2.49
CA GLY A 534 29.74 1.15 -2.76
C GLY A 534 29.23 -0.15 -3.40
N GLU A 535 29.98 -0.64 -4.40
CA GLU A 535 29.60 -1.80 -5.21
C GLU A 535 29.42 -3.09 -4.40
N ASP A 536 30.19 -3.27 -3.32
CA ASP A 536 30.11 -4.45 -2.43
C ASP A 536 28.80 -4.52 -1.62
N TYR A 537 28.04 -3.43 -1.56
CA TYR A 537 26.82 -3.30 -0.80
C TYR A 537 25.54 -3.20 -1.64
N ILE A 538 25.62 -3.55 -2.94
CA ILE A 538 24.47 -3.51 -3.83
C ILE A 538 24.55 -4.63 -4.87
N ASN A 539 23.43 -5.33 -5.05
CA ASN A 539 23.31 -6.41 -6.04
C ASN A 539 21.96 -6.32 -6.73
N VAL A 540 21.77 -5.30 -7.56
CA VAL A 540 20.53 -5.04 -8.30
C VAL A 540 20.73 -5.49 -9.75
N ASP A 541 19.73 -6.18 -10.30
CA ASP A 541 19.64 -6.49 -11.72
C ASP A 541 19.43 -5.20 -12.54
N GLU A 542 20.15 -5.05 -13.65
CA GLU A 542 20.12 -3.88 -14.52
C GLU A 542 19.66 -4.20 -15.95
N THR A 543 19.12 -5.40 -16.19
CA THR A 543 18.60 -5.79 -17.51
C THR A 543 17.38 -4.96 -17.89
N GLU A 544 17.20 -4.74 -19.19
CA GLU A 544 16.05 -4.06 -19.79
C GLU A 544 15.64 -4.77 -21.06
N THR A 545 14.39 -4.63 -21.48
CA THR A 545 13.85 -5.29 -22.68
C THR A 545 13.24 -4.33 -23.70
N LEU A 546 12.89 -3.11 -23.28
CA LEU A 546 12.30 -2.07 -24.14
C LEU A 546 13.36 -1.07 -24.63
N ASP A 547 13.03 -0.31 -25.67
CA ASP A 547 13.91 0.75 -26.19
C ASP A 547 13.79 2.03 -25.33
N TRP A 548 14.55 2.08 -24.27
CA TRP A 548 14.59 3.21 -23.35
C TRP A 548 15.27 4.44 -23.95
N GLU A 549 16.11 4.28 -24.98
CA GLU A 549 16.77 5.44 -25.59
C GLU A 549 15.80 6.27 -26.43
N GLU A 550 14.87 5.64 -27.17
CA GLU A 550 13.80 6.36 -27.87
C GLU A 550 12.97 7.22 -26.90
N LEU A 551 12.60 6.64 -25.75
CA LEU A 551 11.84 7.34 -24.72
C LEU A 551 12.67 8.48 -24.09
N ARG A 552 13.97 8.28 -23.87
CA ARG A 552 14.90 9.29 -23.35
C ARG A 552 14.98 10.52 -24.25
N GLU A 553 15.14 10.30 -25.56
CA GLU A 553 15.11 11.37 -26.56
C GLU A 553 13.78 12.13 -26.57
N LYS A 554 12.67 11.42 -26.40
CA LYS A 554 11.34 12.03 -26.28
C LYS A 554 11.24 12.92 -25.05
N VAL A 555 11.65 12.42 -23.87
CA VAL A 555 11.61 13.19 -22.61
C VAL A 555 12.54 14.41 -22.67
N ARG A 556 13.74 14.30 -23.25
CA ARG A 556 14.63 15.46 -23.47
C ARG A 556 13.98 16.55 -24.31
N LYS A 557 13.16 16.18 -25.28
CA LYS A 557 12.51 17.12 -26.20
C LYS A 557 11.23 17.73 -25.65
N GLN A 558 10.43 16.96 -24.90
CA GLN A 558 9.09 17.34 -24.45
C GLN A 558 9.04 17.69 -22.95
N GLY A 559 9.97 17.16 -22.15
CA GLY A 559 9.94 17.22 -20.69
C GLY A 559 9.00 16.20 -20.09
N MET A 560 8.73 16.36 -18.79
CA MET A 560 7.78 15.58 -17.99
C MET A 560 6.71 16.50 -17.39
N ARG A 561 5.45 16.03 -17.38
CA ARG A 561 4.33 16.72 -16.72
C ARG A 561 4.33 16.51 -15.22
N ASN A 562 4.83 15.37 -14.76
CA ASN A 562 4.80 14.90 -13.38
C ASN A 562 6.21 14.66 -12.88
N SER A 563 6.52 15.06 -11.65
CA SER A 563 7.84 14.81 -11.03
C SER A 563 8.09 13.34 -10.74
N ASN A 564 7.04 12.62 -10.41
CA ASN A 564 7.04 11.18 -10.15
C ASN A 564 5.80 10.56 -10.82
N VAL A 565 5.91 9.32 -11.28
CA VAL A 565 4.82 8.63 -11.99
C VAL A 565 4.48 7.26 -11.42
N MET A 566 5.38 6.59 -10.71
CA MET A 566 5.25 5.20 -10.29
C MET A 566 5.31 5.01 -8.79
N ALA A 567 4.27 4.37 -8.21
CA ALA A 567 4.24 3.89 -6.83
C ALA A 567 3.29 2.70 -6.71
N ILE A 568 3.65 1.65 -5.99
CA ILE A 568 2.77 0.49 -5.79
C ILE A 568 2.11 0.56 -4.41
N ALA A 569 0.82 0.88 -4.40
CA ALA A 569 -0.02 0.92 -3.20
C ALA A 569 -0.55 -0.47 -2.80
N PRO A 570 -1.00 -0.67 -1.55
CA PRO A 570 -1.49 -1.98 -1.08
C PRO A 570 -2.80 -2.47 -1.73
N THR A 571 -3.58 -1.60 -2.34
CA THR A 571 -4.88 -1.86 -3.01
C THR A 571 -5.93 -2.63 -2.18
N ALA A 572 -5.83 -2.60 -0.86
CA ALA A 572 -6.60 -3.45 0.06
C ALA A 572 -8.14 -3.39 -0.10
N THR A 573 -8.69 -2.30 -0.63
CA THR A 573 -10.13 -2.13 -0.83
C THR A 573 -10.51 -2.19 -2.32
N ILE A 574 -9.76 -1.53 -3.20
CA ILE A 574 -10.08 -1.48 -4.64
C ILE A 574 -9.93 -2.84 -5.32
N SER A 575 -9.02 -3.69 -4.85
CA SER A 575 -8.92 -5.08 -5.31
C SER A 575 -10.15 -5.93 -4.98
N ASN A 576 -10.85 -5.64 -3.87
CA ASN A 576 -12.12 -6.30 -3.56
C ASN A 576 -13.22 -5.91 -4.55
N ILE A 577 -13.28 -4.62 -4.95
CA ILE A 577 -14.24 -4.14 -5.95
C ILE A 577 -14.06 -4.87 -7.27
N THR A 578 -12.81 -5.04 -7.70
CA THR A 578 -12.46 -5.67 -8.98
C THR A 578 -12.34 -7.20 -8.92
N GLY A 579 -12.43 -7.81 -7.74
CA GLY A 579 -12.36 -9.26 -7.56
C GLY A 579 -11.02 -9.88 -7.92
N VAL A 580 -9.90 -9.19 -7.58
CA VAL A 580 -8.54 -9.68 -7.82
C VAL A 580 -7.70 -9.70 -6.54
N THR A 581 -6.55 -10.36 -6.60
CA THR A 581 -5.55 -10.34 -5.53
C THR A 581 -5.00 -8.93 -5.31
N GLN A 582 -4.64 -8.64 -4.06
CA GLN A 582 -4.17 -7.30 -3.67
C GLN A 582 -2.77 -7.04 -4.23
N SER A 583 -2.59 -5.92 -4.90
CA SER A 583 -1.29 -5.39 -5.29
C SER A 583 -0.35 -6.45 -5.87
N ILE A 584 0.81 -6.62 -5.24
CA ILE A 584 1.89 -7.57 -5.57
C ILE A 584 1.91 -8.79 -4.64
N GLU A 585 0.88 -8.93 -3.80
CA GLU A 585 0.85 -9.92 -2.73
C GLU A 585 0.68 -11.36 -3.24
N PRO A 586 1.38 -12.33 -2.65
CA PRO A 586 0.98 -13.73 -2.78
C PRO A 586 -0.38 -13.96 -2.11
N THR A 587 -1.11 -14.98 -2.54
CA THR A 587 -2.41 -15.33 -1.93
C THR A 587 -2.24 -15.65 -0.46
N TYR A 588 -2.93 -14.90 0.42
CA TYR A 588 -2.81 -15.06 1.87
C TYR A 588 -3.16 -16.49 2.31
N GLN A 589 -4.32 -16.98 1.93
CA GLN A 589 -4.81 -18.36 2.11
C GLN A 589 -5.78 -18.69 0.97
N ASN A 590 -5.86 -19.96 0.56
CA ASN A 590 -6.78 -20.37 -0.51
C ASN A 590 -8.26 -20.45 -0.06
N LEU A 591 -8.49 -20.59 1.24
CA LEU A 591 -9.82 -20.52 1.87
C LEU A 591 -9.68 -19.84 3.23
N TYR A 592 -10.39 -18.75 3.46
CA TYR A 592 -10.38 -18.02 4.73
C TYR A 592 -11.62 -17.16 4.91
N VAL A 593 -11.86 -16.72 6.13
CA VAL A 593 -12.90 -15.74 6.44
C VAL A 593 -12.26 -14.35 6.52
N LYS A 594 -12.72 -13.47 5.67
CA LYS A 594 -12.33 -12.05 5.68
C LYS A 594 -13.35 -11.25 6.46
N SER A 595 -12.93 -10.70 7.58
CA SER A 595 -13.74 -9.78 8.38
C SER A 595 -13.37 -8.33 8.06
N ASN A 596 -14.35 -7.50 7.78
CA ASN A 596 -14.19 -6.07 7.54
C ASN A 596 -15.40 -5.30 8.09
N LEU A 597 -15.46 -3.98 7.86
CA LEU A 597 -16.59 -3.15 8.32
C LEU A 597 -17.93 -3.55 7.69
N SER A 598 -17.92 -4.19 6.52
CA SER A 598 -19.10 -4.67 5.80
C SER A 598 -19.57 -6.07 6.27
N GLY A 599 -18.80 -6.76 7.13
CA GLY A 599 -19.16 -8.07 7.66
C GLY A 599 -18.06 -9.12 7.51
N GLU A 600 -18.48 -10.39 7.60
CA GLU A 600 -17.61 -11.56 7.44
C GLU A 600 -17.91 -12.29 6.12
N PHE A 601 -16.87 -12.48 5.32
CA PHE A 601 -16.95 -13.09 3.99
C PHE A 601 -16.05 -14.31 3.92
N THR A 602 -16.61 -15.44 3.53
CA THR A 602 -15.79 -16.61 3.18
C THR A 602 -15.22 -16.39 1.79
N ILE A 603 -13.92 -16.32 1.71
CA ILE A 603 -13.16 -16.14 0.45
C ILE A 603 -12.54 -17.49 0.10
N ILE A 604 -12.72 -17.89 -1.14
CA ILE A 604 -12.04 -19.04 -1.73
C ILE A 604 -11.33 -18.61 -3.01
N ASN A 605 -10.15 -19.16 -3.26
CA ASN A 605 -9.39 -18.88 -4.47
C ASN A 605 -10.10 -19.48 -5.70
N PRO A 606 -10.65 -18.66 -6.62
CA PRO A 606 -11.41 -19.17 -7.77
C PRO A 606 -10.54 -19.99 -8.73
N HIS A 607 -9.28 -19.59 -8.94
CA HIS A 607 -8.34 -20.31 -9.81
C HIS A 607 -8.04 -21.72 -9.27
N LEU A 608 -7.94 -21.88 -7.95
CA LEU A 608 -7.81 -23.19 -7.34
C LEU A 608 -9.06 -24.06 -7.55
N VAL A 609 -10.25 -23.48 -7.37
CA VAL A 609 -11.51 -24.22 -7.56
C VAL A 609 -11.64 -24.71 -9.01
N GLU A 610 -11.34 -23.84 -9.99
CA GLU A 610 -11.31 -24.21 -11.40
C GLU A 610 -10.32 -25.34 -11.66
N LYS A 611 -9.10 -25.24 -11.14
CA LYS A 611 -8.06 -26.26 -11.30
C LYS A 611 -8.44 -27.60 -10.68
N LEU A 612 -9.03 -27.59 -9.49
CA LEU A 612 -9.50 -28.81 -8.82
C LEU A 612 -10.70 -29.45 -9.52
N LYS A 613 -11.57 -28.64 -10.16
CA LYS A 613 -12.67 -29.15 -11.03
C LYS A 613 -12.12 -29.78 -12.30
N GLU A 614 -11.14 -29.19 -12.96
CA GLU A 614 -10.45 -29.78 -14.12
C GLU A 614 -9.84 -31.16 -13.79
N LEU A 615 -9.35 -31.33 -12.56
CA LEU A 615 -8.73 -32.57 -12.10
C LEU A 615 -9.74 -33.55 -11.47
N GLU A 616 -11.04 -33.23 -11.48
CA GLU A 616 -12.10 -34.01 -10.82
C GLU A 616 -11.87 -34.23 -9.31
N LEU A 617 -11.16 -33.28 -8.65
CA LEU A 617 -10.81 -33.32 -7.21
C LEU A 617 -11.69 -32.40 -6.35
N TRP A 618 -12.60 -31.63 -6.97
CA TRP A 618 -13.49 -30.72 -6.25
C TRP A 618 -14.72 -31.44 -5.71
N ASP A 619 -14.71 -31.79 -4.42
CA ASP A 619 -15.78 -32.49 -3.72
C ASP A 619 -15.86 -32.02 -2.24
N ASP A 620 -16.84 -32.53 -1.49
CA ASP A 620 -17.04 -32.18 -0.08
C ASP A 620 -15.84 -32.54 0.80
N VAL A 621 -15.08 -33.60 0.46
CA VAL A 621 -13.86 -33.99 1.19
C VAL A 621 -12.78 -32.92 0.97
N MET A 622 -12.60 -32.44 -0.25
CA MET A 622 -11.65 -31.37 -0.55
C MET A 622 -11.99 -30.08 0.20
N ILE A 623 -13.26 -29.73 0.26
CA ILE A 623 -13.72 -28.54 1.00
C ILE A 623 -13.40 -28.67 2.50
N ASN A 624 -13.60 -29.86 3.07
CA ASN A 624 -13.26 -30.13 4.46
C ASN A 624 -11.75 -30.13 4.70
N ASP A 625 -10.97 -30.69 3.79
CA ASP A 625 -9.50 -30.67 3.86
C ASP A 625 -8.98 -29.22 3.80
N LEU A 626 -9.49 -28.39 2.88
CA LEU A 626 -9.13 -26.97 2.80
C LEU A 626 -9.48 -26.19 4.08
N LYS A 627 -10.61 -26.49 4.70
CA LYS A 627 -10.97 -25.90 6.00
C LYS A 627 -10.03 -26.34 7.11
N TYR A 628 -9.72 -27.64 7.17
CA TYR A 628 -8.88 -28.24 8.20
C TYR A 628 -7.44 -27.70 8.14
N TYR A 629 -6.90 -27.57 6.93
CA TYR A 629 -5.54 -27.05 6.70
C TYR A 629 -5.50 -25.51 6.45
N GLU A 630 -6.58 -24.80 6.80
CA GLU A 630 -6.63 -23.31 6.70
C GLU A 630 -6.27 -22.79 5.30
N GLY A 631 -6.70 -23.51 4.27
CA GLY A 631 -6.45 -23.15 2.86
C GLY A 631 -5.07 -23.56 2.32
N SER A 632 -4.20 -24.18 3.14
CA SER A 632 -2.95 -24.77 2.65
C SER A 632 -3.21 -26.09 1.94
N LEU A 633 -2.49 -26.33 0.84
CA LEU A 633 -2.57 -27.60 0.10
C LEU A 633 -1.45 -28.59 0.48
N ALA A 634 -0.46 -28.16 1.22
CA ALA A 634 0.78 -28.90 1.47
C ALA A 634 0.56 -30.32 2.01
N GLN A 635 -0.41 -30.49 2.92
CA GLN A 635 -0.70 -31.75 3.60
C GLN A 635 -1.80 -32.59 2.91
N ILE A 636 -2.42 -32.11 1.83
CA ILE A 636 -3.51 -32.82 1.15
C ILE A 636 -2.91 -33.81 0.15
N GLY A 637 -2.86 -35.10 0.51
CA GLY A 637 -2.13 -36.12 -0.22
C GLY A 637 -2.64 -36.42 -1.63
N ARG A 638 -3.93 -36.17 -1.94
CA ARG A 638 -4.53 -36.42 -3.26
C ARG A 638 -4.32 -35.29 -4.28
N ILE A 639 -3.78 -34.14 -3.87
CA ILE A 639 -3.45 -33.02 -4.77
C ILE A 639 -2.05 -33.23 -5.35
N PRO A 640 -1.86 -33.13 -6.69
CA PRO A 640 -0.54 -33.20 -7.32
C PRO A 640 0.40 -32.11 -6.82
N ASP A 641 1.71 -32.41 -6.75
CA ASP A 641 2.70 -31.46 -6.23
C ASP A 641 2.83 -30.17 -7.08
N GLU A 642 2.61 -30.27 -8.39
CA GLU A 642 2.57 -29.10 -9.28
C GLU A 642 1.47 -28.10 -8.85
N VAL A 643 0.29 -28.60 -8.48
CA VAL A 643 -0.83 -27.78 -8.01
C VAL A 643 -0.54 -27.22 -6.63
N LYS A 644 0.07 -27.99 -5.73
CA LYS A 644 0.52 -27.47 -4.42
C LYS A 644 1.52 -26.34 -4.59
N ASN A 645 2.47 -26.48 -5.48
CA ASN A 645 3.48 -25.44 -5.76
C ASN A 645 2.88 -24.19 -6.40
N LEU A 646 1.87 -24.36 -7.25
CA LEU A 646 1.20 -23.21 -7.90
C LEU A 646 0.36 -22.40 -6.90
N PHE A 647 -0.35 -23.08 -6.00
CA PHE A 647 -1.29 -22.46 -5.06
C PHE A 647 -0.75 -22.36 -3.62
N MET A 648 0.56 -22.17 -3.48
CA MET A 648 1.18 -21.87 -2.18
C MET A 648 0.54 -20.63 -1.54
N THR A 649 0.30 -20.70 -0.23
CA THR A 649 -0.12 -19.55 0.56
C THR A 649 1.05 -18.60 0.81
N ALA A 650 0.77 -17.35 1.19
CA ALA A 650 1.79 -16.34 1.44
C ALA A 650 2.87 -16.78 2.45
N PHE A 651 2.51 -17.60 3.43
CA PHE A 651 3.45 -18.12 4.43
C PHE A 651 4.25 -19.35 3.98
N GLU A 652 3.86 -19.96 2.85
CA GLU A 652 4.60 -21.05 2.21
C GLU A 652 5.56 -20.53 1.13
N VAL A 653 5.35 -19.29 0.66
CA VAL A 653 6.26 -18.60 -0.24
C VAL A 653 7.54 -18.22 0.50
N GLU A 654 8.69 -18.58 -0.07
CA GLU A 654 9.98 -18.18 0.49
C GLU A 654 10.16 -16.65 0.42
N PRO A 655 10.51 -15.97 1.53
CA PRO A 655 10.70 -14.52 1.56
C PRO A 655 11.70 -14.01 0.50
N ARG A 656 12.64 -14.84 0.10
CA ARG A 656 13.61 -14.54 -0.96
C ARG A 656 12.91 -14.13 -2.26
N TYR A 657 11.94 -14.91 -2.75
CA TYR A 657 11.24 -14.63 -4.01
C TYR A 657 10.39 -13.36 -3.93
N ILE A 658 9.83 -13.06 -2.74
CA ILE A 658 9.11 -11.81 -2.50
C ILE A 658 10.06 -10.61 -2.64
N VAL A 659 11.24 -10.67 -2.00
CA VAL A 659 12.24 -9.60 -2.02
C VAL A 659 12.88 -9.46 -3.41
N GLU A 660 13.21 -10.55 -4.10
CA GLU A 660 13.76 -10.54 -5.46
C GLU A 660 12.76 -9.95 -6.47
N SER A 661 11.49 -10.37 -6.43
CA SER A 661 10.43 -9.80 -7.26
C SER A 661 10.24 -8.30 -6.99
N ALA A 662 10.32 -7.89 -5.73
CA ALA A 662 10.26 -6.48 -5.35
C ALA A 662 11.47 -5.68 -5.87
N SER A 663 12.67 -6.23 -5.80
CA SER A 663 13.89 -5.62 -6.36
C SER A 663 13.78 -5.39 -7.86
N ARG A 664 13.30 -6.41 -8.59
CA ARG A 664 13.09 -6.32 -10.04
C ARG A 664 12.08 -5.23 -10.42
N ARG A 665 10.99 -5.07 -9.64
CA ARG A 665 10.05 -3.95 -9.82
C ARG A 665 10.68 -2.61 -9.45
N GLN A 666 11.43 -2.56 -8.33
CA GLN A 666 11.95 -1.30 -7.78
C GLN A 666 12.89 -0.58 -8.75
N LYS A 667 13.58 -1.27 -9.65
CA LYS A 667 14.44 -0.60 -10.64
C LYS A 667 13.67 0.31 -11.60
N TRP A 668 12.36 0.05 -11.83
CA TRP A 668 11.48 0.79 -12.70
C TRP A 668 10.62 1.85 -12.00
N ILE A 669 10.63 1.87 -10.67
CA ILE A 669 9.77 2.71 -9.84
C ILE A 669 10.56 3.92 -9.33
N ASP A 670 10.08 5.12 -9.61
CA ASP A 670 10.69 6.37 -9.12
C ASP A 670 10.37 6.65 -7.64
N GLN A 671 9.22 6.23 -7.14
CA GLN A 671 8.91 6.21 -5.71
C GLN A 671 9.21 4.83 -5.11
N ALA A 672 8.28 4.22 -4.35
CA ALA A 672 8.49 2.94 -3.68
C ALA A 672 7.30 1.98 -3.87
N GLN A 673 7.30 0.88 -3.15
CA GLN A 673 6.25 -0.12 -3.15
C GLN A 673 5.94 -0.57 -1.72
N SER A 674 4.65 -0.75 -1.41
CA SER A 674 4.18 -1.28 -0.12
C SER A 674 4.46 -2.78 -0.07
N LEU A 675 5.66 -3.15 0.36
CA LEU A 675 6.12 -4.54 0.36
C LEU A 675 5.82 -5.20 1.71
N ASN A 676 4.81 -6.04 1.77
CA ASN A 676 4.59 -6.95 2.88
C ASN A 676 5.56 -8.14 2.82
N LEU A 677 6.08 -8.54 3.98
CA LEU A 677 6.93 -9.70 4.13
C LEU A 677 6.20 -10.76 4.97
N TYR A 678 6.17 -11.99 4.47
CA TYR A 678 5.51 -13.13 5.12
C TYR A 678 6.57 -14.13 5.55
N ILE A 679 6.65 -14.41 6.84
CA ILE A 679 7.67 -15.31 7.39
C ILE A 679 7.00 -16.33 8.32
N ALA A 680 6.91 -17.56 7.85
CA ALA A 680 6.55 -18.69 8.71
C ALA A 680 7.74 -19.09 9.58
N ASN A 681 7.50 -19.46 10.84
CA ASN A 681 8.56 -19.84 11.78
C ASN A 681 9.67 -18.79 11.82
N ALA A 682 9.30 -17.55 12.13
CA ALA A 682 10.22 -16.43 12.18
C ALA A 682 11.31 -16.67 13.25
N SER A 683 12.55 -16.39 12.89
CA SER A 683 13.69 -16.39 13.80
C SER A 683 14.53 -15.13 13.56
N GLY A 684 15.30 -14.73 14.55
CA GLY A 684 16.18 -13.56 14.43
C GLY A 684 17.11 -13.65 13.21
N LYS A 685 17.61 -14.84 12.87
CA LYS A 685 18.43 -15.08 11.68
C LYS A 685 17.66 -14.89 10.38
N LYS A 686 16.42 -15.43 10.28
CA LYS A 686 15.59 -15.25 9.07
C LYS A 686 15.25 -13.79 8.85
N LEU A 687 14.89 -13.06 9.92
CA LEU A 687 14.61 -11.63 9.85
C LEU A 687 15.85 -10.85 9.39
N ASP A 688 16.99 -11.05 10.04
CA ASP A 688 18.25 -10.40 9.68
C ASP A 688 18.61 -10.61 8.20
N VAL A 689 18.57 -11.86 7.73
CA VAL A 689 18.86 -12.20 6.33
C VAL A 689 17.88 -11.51 5.38
N THR A 690 16.58 -11.54 5.67
CA THR A 690 15.54 -10.98 4.79
C THR A 690 15.68 -9.46 4.66
N TYR A 691 15.85 -8.73 5.78
CA TYR A 691 15.94 -7.26 5.73
C TYR A 691 17.29 -6.76 5.21
N ARG A 692 18.40 -7.46 5.48
CA ARG A 692 19.69 -7.15 4.83
C ARG A 692 19.65 -7.44 3.33
N MET A 693 19.00 -8.53 2.91
CA MET A 693 18.78 -8.81 1.48
C MET A 693 17.95 -7.70 0.82
N ALA A 694 16.88 -7.21 1.47
CA ALA A 694 16.09 -6.09 0.97
C ALA A 694 16.95 -4.83 0.73
N TRP A 695 17.85 -4.51 1.66
CA TRP A 695 18.79 -3.41 1.50
C TRP A 695 19.81 -3.64 0.38
N LEU A 696 20.45 -4.81 0.33
CA LEU A 696 21.46 -5.17 -0.69
C LEU A 696 20.86 -5.18 -2.10
N LEU A 697 19.59 -5.57 -2.24
CA LEU A 697 18.86 -5.57 -3.50
C LEU A 697 18.23 -4.23 -3.85
N GLY A 698 18.59 -3.14 -3.15
CA GLY A 698 18.27 -1.78 -3.51
C GLY A 698 16.82 -1.35 -3.28
N LEU A 699 16.09 -2.05 -2.42
CA LEU A 699 14.75 -1.65 -2.04
C LEU A 699 14.77 -0.29 -1.31
N LYS A 700 13.71 0.50 -1.49
CA LYS A 700 13.52 1.78 -0.82
C LYS A 700 12.80 1.61 0.52
N THR A 701 11.75 0.79 0.56
CA THR A 701 10.89 0.60 1.73
C THR A 701 10.49 -0.85 1.91
N THR A 702 10.14 -1.21 3.15
CA THR A 702 9.34 -2.39 3.49
C THR A 702 8.11 -1.95 4.27
N TYR A 703 7.09 -2.83 4.34
CA TYR A 703 5.83 -2.54 5.00
C TYR A 703 5.59 -3.53 6.16
N TYR A 704 4.42 -4.14 6.27
CA TYR A 704 4.14 -5.08 7.35
C TYR A 704 5.02 -6.33 7.31
N LEU A 705 5.53 -6.71 8.46
CA LEU A 705 5.97 -8.08 8.71
C LEU A 705 4.76 -8.90 9.18
N ARG A 706 4.48 -9.98 8.47
CA ARG A 706 3.45 -10.97 8.81
C ARG A 706 4.16 -12.25 9.23
N SER A 707 3.99 -12.66 10.49
CA SER A 707 4.59 -13.89 11.02
C SER A 707 3.50 -14.83 11.53
N LEU A 708 3.71 -16.15 11.33
CA LEU A 708 2.95 -17.19 12.01
C LEU A 708 3.77 -17.69 13.18
N ALA A 709 3.14 -17.73 14.37
CA ALA A 709 3.73 -18.37 15.54
C ALA A 709 3.75 -19.90 15.36
N ALA A 710 4.72 -20.57 15.98
CA ALA A 710 4.83 -22.03 15.97
C ALA A 710 3.71 -22.76 16.77
N THR A 711 2.82 -22.02 17.45
CA THR A 711 1.73 -22.57 18.23
C THR A 711 0.59 -23.05 17.33
N THR A 712 0.42 -24.36 17.25
CA THR A 712 -0.79 -24.98 16.71
C THR A 712 -1.94 -24.81 17.70
N THR A 713 -2.97 -24.04 17.32
CA THR A 713 -4.26 -24.06 18.03
C THR A 713 -4.88 -25.46 17.92
N GLU A 714 -5.37 -26.02 19.04
CA GLU A 714 -6.11 -27.28 19.00
C GLU A 714 -7.31 -27.18 18.04
N LYS A 715 -7.30 -28.02 17.01
CA LYS A 715 -8.35 -28.06 15.97
C LYS A 715 -9.53 -28.90 16.46
N SER A 716 -10.39 -28.33 17.33
CA SER A 716 -11.44 -29.05 18.04
C SER A 716 -12.80 -29.19 17.32
N THR A 717 -12.95 -28.75 16.07
CA THR A 717 -14.28 -28.60 15.45
C THR A 717 -14.62 -29.56 14.31
N VAL A 718 -13.79 -30.53 13.99
CA VAL A 718 -14.10 -31.53 12.96
C VAL A 718 -14.64 -32.78 13.60
N LYS A 719 -15.89 -33.19 13.27
CA LYS A 719 -16.45 -34.47 13.71
C LYS A 719 -15.56 -35.61 13.24
N GLN A 720 -15.09 -36.44 14.17
CA GLN A 720 -14.36 -37.68 13.83
C GLN A 720 -15.16 -38.48 12.80
N GLY A 721 -14.58 -38.74 11.65
CA GLY A 721 -15.20 -39.50 10.55
C GLY A 721 -15.35 -38.73 9.23
N ALA A 722 -15.10 -37.40 9.18
CA ALA A 722 -15.21 -36.62 7.96
C ALA A 722 -13.88 -36.42 7.18
N LEU A 723 -12.77 -36.92 7.73
CA LEU A 723 -11.43 -36.84 7.15
C LEU A 723 -11.00 -38.19 6.58
N ASN A 724 -11.32 -38.43 5.31
CA ASN A 724 -10.92 -39.68 4.62
C ASN A 724 -9.54 -39.60 3.97
N ALA A 725 -8.84 -38.45 4.00
CA ALA A 725 -7.56 -38.26 3.35
C ALA A 725 -6.34 -38.43 4.26
N VAL A 726 -6.52 -38.56 5.58
CA VAL A 726 -5.39 -38.76 6.51
C VAL A 726 -5.25 -40.25 6.79
N SER A 727 -4.15 -40.84 6.35
CA SER A 727 -3.76 -42.23 6.76
C SER A 727 -3.61 -42.26 8.27
N ALA A 728 -4.47 -43.01 8.95
CA ALA A 728 -4.36 -43.26 10.38
C ALA A 728 -3.13 -44.10 10.68
N SER A 729 -2.02 -43.44 11.06
CA SER A 729 -0.99 -44.14 11.85
C SER A 729 -1.40 -44.03 13.30
N THR A 730 -2.08 -45.10 13.75
CA THR A 730 -2.45 -45.30 15.15
C THR A 730 -1.21 -45.67 15.94
N GLU A 731 -0.73 -44.78 16.78
CA GLU A 731 -0.08 -45.19 18.02
C GLU A 731 -0.87 -44.63 19.20
N THR A 732 -1.54 -45.56 19.86
CA THR A 732 -2.19 -45.41 21.16
C THR A 732 -1.13 -45.17 22.22
N THR A 733 -1.10 -43.98 22.83
CA THR A 733 -0.45 -43.79 24.12
C THR A 733 -1.41 -43.17 25.12
N ASN A 734 -1.43 -43.83 26.27
CA ASN A 734 -2.28 -43.67 27.45
C ASN A 734 -2.49 -42.23 27.93
N SER A 735 -3.70 -42.00 28.44
CA SER A 735 -4.10 -40.94 29.36
C SER A 735 -3.10 -40.76 30.50
N GLN A 736 -2.51 -39.57 30.61
CA GLN A 736 -1.94 -39.08 31.84
C GLN A 736 -2.57 -37.71 32.19
N GLU A 737 -2.71 -37.53 33.50
CA GLU A 737 -3.43 -36.48 34.20
C GLU A 737 -2.98 -35.08 33.83
N LEU A 738 -3.94 -34.15 33.85
CA LEU A 738 -3.77 -32.72 33.72
C LEU A 738 -2.81 -32.17 34.79
N GLY A 739 -1.59 -31.87 34.43
CA GLY A 739 -0.65 -31.08 35.22
C GLY A 739 -0.92 -29.59 35.06
N GLU A 740 -0.57 -28.79 36.07
CA GLU A 740 -0.67 -27.33 36.10
C GLU A 740 -0.03 -26.66 34.87
N PRO A 741 -0.54 -25.50 34.40
CA PRO A 741 0.02 -24.80 33.24
C PRO A 741 1.46 -24.43 33.51
N ALA A 742 2.34 -24.74 32.55
CA ALA A 742 3.74 -24.38 32.58
C ALA A 742 3.91 -22.85 32.61
N PRO A 743 4.91 -22.33 33.33
CA PRO A 743 5.19 -20.90 33.36
C PRO A 743 5.52 -20.39 31.95
N VAL A 744 5.01 -19.20 31.64
CA VAL A 744 5.30 -18.48 30.37
C VAL A 744 6.82 -18.32 30.26
N PRO A 745 7.45 -18.73 29.15
CA PRO A 745 8.89 -18.54 28.98
C PRO A 745 9.24 -17.06 28.95
N ASP A 746 10.33 -16.70 29.60
CA ASP A 746 10.94 -15.38 29.50
C ASP A 746 11.26 -15.07 28.01
N ALA A 747 11.18 -13.78 27.65
CA ALA A 747 11.32 -13.32 26.27
C ALA A 747 12.54 -13.93 25.56
N CYS A 748 12.31 -14.49 24.38
CA CYS A 748 13.31 -15.12 23.55
C CYS A 748 14.49 -14.20 23.23
N SER A 749 15.72 -14.61 23.57
CA SER A 749 16.93 -13.92 23.19
C SER A 749 17.40 -14.35 21.79
N ILE A 750 17.66 -13.38 20.91
CA ILE A 750 18.22 -13.62 19.56
C ILE A 750 19.59 -14.33 19.63
N ASP A 751 20.28 -14.26 20.75
CA ASP A 751 21.62 -14.84 20.95
C ASP A 751 21.59 -16.25 21.56
N ASP A 752 20.44 -16.81 21.89
CA ASP A 752 20.33 -18.13 22.45
C ASP A 752 20.12 -19.18 21.32
N PRO A 753 21.16 -19.95 20.95
CA PRO A 753 21.06 -20.95 19.88
C PRO A 753 20.18 -22.16 20.25
N ASP A 754 19.85 -22.34 21.51
CA ASP A 754 19.05 -23.47 22.01
C ASP A 754 17.62 -23.04 22.40
N CYS A 755 17.22 -21.81 22.13
CA CYS A 755 15.87 -21.32 22.41
C CYS A 755 14.82 -22.00 21.51
N GLU A 756 14.02 -22.90 22.10
CA GLU A 756 12.96 -23.64 21.39
C GLU A 756 11.85 -22.77 20.81
N ALA A 757 11.66 -21.53 21.31
CA ALA A 757 10.66 -20.58 20.78
C ALA A 757 11.10 -19.92 19.47
N CYS A 758 12.37 -20.03 19.08
CA CYS A 758 12.95 -19.45 17.87
C CYS A 758 13.46 -20.49 16.86
N GLN A 759 13.31 -21.78 17.12
CA GLN A 759 13.70 -22.87 16.21
C GLN A 759 12.63 -23.19 15.18
#